data_99866a27aceb555aabb96fc7863305e6
#
_entry.id   99866a27aceb555aabb96fc7863305e6
#
_cell.length_a   1.000
_cell.length_b   1.000
_cell.length_c   1.000
_cell.angle_alpha   90.00
_cell.angle_beta   90.00
_cell.angle_gamma   90.00
#
_symmetry.space_group_name_H-M   'P 1'
#
loop_
_entity.id
_entity.type
_entity.pdbx_description
1 polymer ?
#
loop_
_entity_poly.entity_id
_entity_poly.type
_entity_poly.pdbx_seq_one_letter_code
_entity_poly.pdbx_strand_id
1 'polypeptide(L)'
;MGFNDLLKKLFGNKSQRDLKEIEPYIQKIKAISPELEKLSNDELRHRIDMVKQHIQDSVADDRKRIAELKEHVETLDYDKRESTWEEIDKIEKEILKKIEDVLDESLPEVFAVMKETARRFSQNETVEVTANDFDRSLAVDHDFIHIEGDKAIYANHWMAGGNEVVWDMVHYDVQLIGGVVLHKGKIAEMATGEGKTLVATLPVFLNALSGNGVHVVTVNDYLSKRDSEWMGPLYMFHGLSVDCIDKHEPNSEARRNAYNADITFGTNNEFGFDYLRDNMASSPLDLVQRMHNYAIVDEVDSVLIDDARTPLIISGPTPKGDDQMFEQFQPKVEELVKMQRNLVTKLLAEAKIKIASDDKKIREEGAVLLYRCFKGLPKNGALIKYLSEPGIKPLLLETEAIYMADNNRRMPEITDDLYFVIDEKNNGIDMTDKGLDVMTGKSDDPNFFVLPNISELLSDLENQGLSPEEKQAKKDGILQDYAIKAERVHTVNQLLKAYTLFELNDQYVVIDNKVKIVDEQTGRIMEGRRYSDGLHQAIEAKEHVKVEAATQTFATITLQNYFRMYHKLAGMTGTAETEAGEFWDIYKLDVVTIPTNKPVARIDMNDRVYKTKRAKYNAVIEEIVKMVEAGRPVLVGTTSVEISELLSRMLTLRKIKHNVLNAKLHQREAEIVAQAGQTGTVTIATSRRFGDYRNRASRIPSCRPSVAWSCRSSGRPRFFGVLRFVRRYGYASVRYRSGSENARPPGS
;
A
#
# COMPACT_ATOMS: atom_id res chain seq x y z
N MET A 1 31.45 20.71 21.22
CA MET A 1 30.44 21.27 20.26
C MET A 1 30.94 20.97 18.87
N GLY A 2 30.19 20.13 18.12
CA GLY A 2 30.58 19.77 16.76
C GLY A 2 30.29 20.90 15.77
N PHE A 3 31.01 20.92 14.66
CA PHE A 3 30.82 21.86 13.56
C PHE A 3 29.35 21.97 13.11
N ASN A 4 28.63 20.85 13.16
CA ASN A 4 27.16 20.77 12.91
C ASN A 4 26.32 21.54 13.95
N ASP A 5 26.73 21.64 15.22
CA ASP A 5 26.02 22.40 16.24
C ASP A 5 26.24 23.91 16.07
N LEU A 6 27.40 24.30 15.52
CA LEU A 6 27.69 25.68 15.19
C LEU A 6 26.89 26.15 13.96
N LEU A 7 26.76 25.29 12.94
CA LEU A 7 25.94 25.53 11.75
C LEU A 7 24.45 25.63 12.10
N LYS A 8 23.94 24.76 12.98
CA LYS A 8 22.56 24.83 13.49
C LYS A 8 22.27 26.13 14.25
N LYS A 9 23.25 26.66 15.01
CA LYS A 9 23.10 27.95 15.71
C LYS A 9 23.15 29.16 14.77
N LEU A 10 23.92 29.10 13.66
CA LEU A 10 24.07 30.18 12.72
C LEU A 10 22.98 30.25 11.65
N PHE A 11 22.48 29.11 11.19
CA PHE A 11 21.55 28.99 10.05
C PHE A 11 20.16 28.45 10.42
N GLY A 12 19.89 28.13 11.68
CA GLY A 12 18.65 27.50 12.14
C GLY A 12 18.53 26.03 11.68
N ASN A 13 17.55 25.31 12.20
CA ASN A 13 17.17 23.98 11.70
C ASN A 13 16.44 24.14 10.35
N LYS A 14 16.52 23.12 9.46
CA LYS A 14 15.79 23.08 8.17
C LYS A 14 14.31 23.45 8.39
N SER A 15 13.64 22.85 9.35
CA SER A 15 12.25 23.11 9.70
C SER A 15 11.98 24.61 10.04
N GLN A 16 12.93 25.31 10.69
CA GLN A 16 12.77 26.73 10.99
C GLN A 16 12.89 27.62 9.75
N ARG A 17 13.68 27.22 8.76
CA ARG A 17 13.80 27.94 7.47
C ARG A 17 12.55 27.76 6.63
N ASP A 18 12.06 26.50 6.54
CA ASP A 18 10.84 26.16 5.83
C ASP A 18 9.63 26.93 6.41
N LEU A 19 9.51 26.97 7.72
CA LEU A 19 8.44 27.75 8.39
C LEU A 19 8.55 29.26 8.14
N LYS A 20 9.76 29.83 8.08
CA LYS A 20 9.95 31.25 7.75
C LYS A 20 9.55 31.61 6.32
N GLU A 21 9.72 30.67 5.38
CA GLU A 21 9.28 30.85 3.99
C GLU A 21 7.74 30.85 3.89
N ILE A 22 7.07 30.08 4.74
CA ILE A 22 5.61 29.94 4.74
C ILE A 22 4.90 31.03 5.54
N GLU A 23 5.53 31.55 6.58
CA GLU A 23 4.94 32.56 7.49
C GLU A 23 4.28 33.76 6.78
N PRO A 24 4.84 34.35 5.70
CA PRO A 24 4.19 35.45 4.97
C PRO A 24 2.81 35.10 4.41
N TYR A 25 2.61 33.84 3.96
CA TYR A 25 1.30 33.38 3.48
C TYR A 25 0.29 33.33 4.62
N ILE A 26 0.69 32.83 5.79
CA ILE A 26 -0.18 32.75 6.97
C ILE A 26 -0.60 34.15 7.44
N GLN A 27 0.32 35.10 7.43
CA GLN A 27 0.00 36.50 7.79
C GLN A 27 -0.99 37.12 6.80
N LYS A 28 -0.82 36.88 5.49
CA LYS A 28 -1.76 37.37 4.47
C LYS A 28 -3.16 36.73 4.65
N ILE A 29 -3.24 35.43 4.90
CA ILE A 29 -4.50 34.71 5.16
C ILE A 29 -5.22 35.34 6.37
N LYS A 30 -4.50 35.59 7.45
CA LYS A 30 -5.05 36.23 8.67
C LYS A 30 -5.52 37.67 8.44
N ALA A 31 -4.82 38.40 7.59
CA ALA A 31 -5.19 39.78 7.27
C ALA A 31 -6.50 39.86 6.45
N ILE A 32 -6.76 38.88 5.58
CA ILE A 32 -7.95 38.83 4.73
C ILE A 32 -9.17 38.30 5.53
N SER A 33 -8.99 37.38 6.47
CA SER A 33 -10.08 36.69 7.19
C SER A 33 -11.15 37.63 7.80
N PRO A 34 -10.83 38.77 8.45
CA PRO A 34 -11.85 39.66 9.03
C PRO A 34 -12.73 40.39 8.00
N GLU A 35 -12.27 40.51 6.75
CA GLU A 35 -13.10 41.05 5.66
C GLU A 35 -14.11 39.99 5.22
N LEU A 36 -13.67 38.75 5.04
CA LEU A 36 -14.52 37.65 4.60
C LEU A 36 -15.65 37.33 5.57
N GLU A 37 -15.41 37.49 6.88
CA GLU A 37 -16.45 37.28 7.90
C GLU A 37 -17.68 38.19 7.72
N LYS A 38 -17.51 39.34 7.06
CA LYS A 38 -18.58 40.32 6.84
C LYS A 38 -19.38 40.07 5.57
N LEU A 39 -18.87 39.25 4.67
CA LEU A 39 -19.50 38.95 3.39
C LEU A 39 -20.71 38.04 3.58
N SER A 40 -21.73 38.21 2.73
CA SER A 40 -22.80 37.23 2.56
C SER A 40 -22.25 35.92 1.98
N ASN A 41 -23.03 34.86 2.02
CA ASN A 41 -22.64 33.57 1.44
C ASN A 41 -22.44 33.66 -0.08
N ASP A 42 -23.29 34.42 -0.77
CA ASP A 42 -23.19 34.65 -2.23
C ASP A 42 -21.94 35.45 -2.57
N GLU A 43 -21.61 36.52 -1.81
CA GLU A 43 -20.38 37.26 -2.01
C GLU A 43 -19.13 36.41 -1.77
N LEU A 44 -19.19 35.50 -0.79
CA LEU A 44 -18.08 34.58 -0.51
C LEU A 44 -17.85 33.62 -1.70
N ARG A 45 -18.92 33.08 -2.31
CA ARG A 45 -18.85 32.25 -3.52
C ARG A 45 -18.31 33.05 -4.71
N HIS A 46 -18.80 34.30 -4.87
CA HIS A 46 -18.37 35.18 -5.95
C HIS A 46 -16.85 35.49 -5.91
N ARG A 47 -16.22 35.56 -4.72
CA ARG A 47 -14.75 35.69 -4.61
C ARG A 47 -14.04 34.53 -5.31
N ILE A 48 -14.55 33.32 -5.19
CA ILE A 48 -13.96 32.15 -5.86
C ILE A 48 -14.20 32.19 -7.37
N ASP A 49 -15.38 32.65 -7.81
CA ASP A 49 -15.65 32.80 -9.23
C ASP A 49 -14.71 33.82 -9.89
N MET A 50 -14.37 34.91 -9.19
CA MET A 50 -13.37 35.87 -9.65
C MET A 50 -11.98 35.24 -9.79
N VAL A 51 -11.56 34.38 -8.84
CA VAL A 51 -10.29 33.65 -8.95
C VAL A 51 -10.31 32.68 -10.13
N LYS A 52 -11.39 31.92 -10.33
CA LYS A 52 -11.56 31.05 -11.51
C LYS A 52 -11.41 31.83 -12.80
N GLN A 53 -12.10 33.00 -12.90
CA GLN A 53 -12.03 33.86 -14.08
C GLN A 53 -10.61 34.39 -14.31
N HIS A 54 -9.93 34.84 -13.26
CA HIS A 54 -8.54 35.33 -13.35
C HIS A 54 -7.58 34.27 -13.89
N ILE A 55 -7.74 33.01 -13.44
CA ILE A 55 -6.94 31.89 -13.94
C ILE A 55 -7.22 31.68 -15.45
N GLN A 56 -8.50 31.68 -15.87
CA GLN A 56 -8.87 31.48 -17.27
C GLN A 56 -8.34 32.61 -18.16
N ASP A 57 -8.46 33.86 -17.71
CA ASP A 57 -8.01 35.03 -18.46
C ASP A 57 -6.47 35.04 -18.63
N SER A 58 -5.73 34.55 -17.64
CA SER A 58 -4.26 34.50 -17.68
C SER A 58 -3.68 33.61 -18.79
N VAL A 59 -4.46 32.64 -19.26
CA VAL A 59 -4.04 31.64 -20.27
C VAL A 59 -4.92 31.65 -21.54
N ALA A 60 -5.86 32.58 -21.66
CA ALA A 60 -6.82 32.62 -22.76
C ALA A 60 -6.15 32.74 -24.13
N ASP A 61 -5.16 33.62 -24.25
CA ASP A 61 -4.43 33.85 -25.51
C ASP A 61 -3.61 32.61 -25.92
N ASP A 62 -2.96 31.96 -24.95
CA ASP A 62 -2.17 30.77 -25.20
C ASP A 62 -3.05 29.60 -25.65
N ARG A 63 -4.20 29.40 -25.00
CA ARG A 63 -5.18 28.38 -25.40
C ARG A 63 -5.74 28.63 -26.80
N LYS A 64 -6.00 29.89 -27.14
CA LYS A 64 -6.42 30.27 -28.49
C LYS A 64 -5.32 29.93 -29.51
N ARG A 65 -4.05 30.25 -29.19
CA ARG A 65 -2.90 29.91 -30.04
C ARG A 65 -2.78 28.40 -30.27
N ILE A 66 -2.93 27.59 -29.22
CA ILE A 66 -2.94 26.12 -29.35
C ILE A 66 -4.06 25.65 -30.27
N ALA A 67 -5.28 26.19 -30.11
CA ALA A 67 -6.41 25.82 -30.95
C ALA A 67 -6.13 26.12 -32.43
N GLU A 68 -5.58 27.30 -32.73
CA GLU A 68 -5.19 27.70 -34.11
C GLU A 68 -4.10 26.76 -34.67
N LEU A 69 -3.08 26.38 -33.87
CA LEU A 69 -2.04 25.45 -34.28
C LEU A 69 -2.59 24.04 -34.54
N LYS A 70 -3.47 23.54 -33.67
CA LYS A 70 -4.11 22.21 -33.82
C LYS A 70 -5.00 22.14 -35.07
N GLU A 71 -5.69 23.20 -35.41
CA GLU A 71 -6.52 23.26 -36.63
C GLU A 71 -5.65 23.19 -37.90
N HIS A 72 -4.48 23.81 -37.90
CA HIS A 72 -3.57 23.86 -39.03
C HIS A 72 -2.65 22.65 -39.17
N VAL A 73 -2.33 21.94 -38.11
CA VAL A 73 -1.32 20.86 -38.10
C VAL A 73 -1.60 19.74 -39.09
N GLU A 74 -2.88 19.40 -39.29
CA GLU A 74 -3.28 18.35 -40.26
C GLU A 74 -3.07 18.75 -41.72
N THR A 75 -3.05 20.04 -42.02
CA THR A 75 -2.86 20.59 -43.38
C THR A 75 -1.37 20.81 -43.73
N LEU A 76 -0.46 20.68 -42.77
CA LEU A 76 0.96 20.90 -42.96
C LEU A 76 1.69 19.69 -43.57
N ASP A 77 2.79 19.97 -44.28
CA ASP A 77 3.76 18.93 -44.66
C ASP A 77 4.32 18.20 -43.46
N TYR A 78 4.64 16.93 -43.62
CA TYR A 78 5.08 16.02 -42.55
C TYR A 78 6.21 16.61 -41.68
N ASP A 79 7.24 17.20 -42.31
CA ASP A 79 8.40 17.78 -41.60
C ASP A 79 8.04 19.00 -40.73
N LYS A 80 6.93 19.70 -41.05
CA LYS A 80 6.44 20.83 -40.29
C LYS A 80 5.51 20.44 -39.14
N ARG A 81 4.90 19.26 -39.19
CA ARG A 81 4.00 18.77 -38.14
C ARG A 81 4.76 18.56 -36.84
N GLU A 82 5.94 17.96 -36.90
CA GLU A 82 6.76 17.72 -35.71
C GLU A 82 7.11 19.05 -35.00
N SER A 83 7.61 20.02 -35.73
CA SER A 83 7.96 21.34 -35.17
C SER A 83 6.74 22.07 -34.60
N THR A 84 5.55 21.88 -35.19
CA THR A 84 4.31 22.49 -34.69
C THR A 84 3.84 21.83 -33.40
N TRP A 85 3.97 20.51 -33.28
CA TRP A 85 3.70 19.81 -32.03
C TRP A 85 4.69 20.21 -30.93
N GLU A 86 5.97 20.38 -31.23
CA GLU A 86 6.94 20.92 -30.26
C GLU A 86 6.59 22.35 -29.80
N GLU A 87 6.04 23.21 -30.70
CA GLU A 87 5.54 24.55 -30.32
C GLU A 87 4.35 24.42 -29.38
N ILE A 88 3.39 23.54 -29.67
CA ILE A 88 2.24 23.29 -28.80
C ILE A 88 2.68 22.83 -27.43
N ASP A 89 3.60 21.86 -27.33
CA ASP A 89 4.13 21.36 -26.07
C ASP A 89 4.82 22.45 -25.24
N LYS A 90 5.49 23.39 -25.89
CA LYS A 90 6.10 24.55 -25.19
C LYS A 90 5.03 25.48 -24.63
N ILE A 91 4.00 25.80 -25.41
CA ILE A 91 2.90 26.66 -24.96
C ILE A 91 2.13 25.97 -23.83
N GLU A 92 1.87 24.65 -23.91
CA GLU A 92 1.23 23.90 -22.81
C GLU A 92 2.04 23.97 -21.50
N LYS A 93 3.36 23.88 -21.55
CA LYS A 93 4.23 24.06 -20.39
C LYS A 93 4.19 25.50 -19.85
N GLU A 94 4.12 26.50 -20.71
CA GLU A 94 3.98 27.90 -20.31
C GLU A 94 2.61 28.17 -19.65
N ILE A 95 1.54 27.57 -20.17
CA ILE A 95 0.19 27.61 -19.57
C ILE A 95 0.24 27.06 -18.12
N LEU A 96 0.82 25.87 -17.93
CA LEU A 96 0.93 25.27 -16.59
C LEU A 96 1.68 26.19 -15.63
N LYS A 97 2.77 26.83 -16.09
CA LYS A 97 3.55 27.77 -15.27
C LYS A 97 2.73 29.03 -14.92
N LYS A 98 2.03 29.63 -15.90
CA LYS A 98 1.17 30.80 -15.66
C LYS A 98 0.06 30.47 -14.65
N ILE A 99 -0.56 29.29 -14.79
CA ILE A 99 -1.57 28.82 -13.82
C ILE A 99 -0.96 28.70 -12.42
N GLU A 100 0.23 28.11 -12.26
CA GLU A 100 0.90 28.01 -10.96
C GLU A 100 1.19 29.37 -10.35
N ASP A 101 1.64 30.34 -11.14
CA ASP A 101 1.92 31.72 -10.67
C ASP A 101 0.62 32.38 -10.14
N VAL A 102 -0.50 32.24 -10.87
CA VAL A 102 -1.82 32.77 -10.44
C VAL A 102 -2.36 32.05 -9.21
N LEU A 103 -2.19 30.72 -9.12
CA LEU A 103 -2.57 29.96 -7.94
C LEU A 103 -1.79 30.37 -6.69
N ASP A 104 -0.48 30.63 -6.84
CA ASP A 104 0.37 31.12 -5.74
C ASP A 104 -0.06 32.52 -5.27
N GLU A 105 -0.42 33.42 -6.19
CA GLU A 105 -0.94 34.75 -5.88
C GLU A 105 -2.28 34.68 -5.16
N SER A 106 -3.18 33.81 -5.61
CA SER A 106 -4.53 33.65 -5.08
C SER A 106 -4.59 32.79 -3.80
N LEU A 107 -3.52 32.06 -3.45
CA LEU A 107 -3.48 31.13 -2.32
C LEU A 107 -3.99 31.76 -1.01
N PRO A 108 -3.55 32.98 -0.57
CA PRO A 108 -4.00 33.54 0.69
C PRO A 108 -5.51 33.78 0.74
N GLU A 109 -6.09 34.26 -0.35
CA GLU A 109 -7.54 34.52 -0.45
C GLU A 109 -8.32 33.21 -0.45
N VAL A 110 -7.95 32.25 -1.29
CA VAL A 110 -8.64 30.97 -1.43
C VAL A 110 -8.60 30.17 -0.12
N PHE A 111 -7.46 30.15 0.57
CA PHE A 111 -7.35 29.48 1.88
C PHE A 111 -8.19 30.17 2.94
N ALA A 112 -8.25 31.50 2.94
CA ALA A 112 -9.09 32.27 3.86
C ALA A 112 -10.58 31.98 3.59
N VAL A 113 -11.00 31.93 2.31
CA VAL A 113 -12.39 31.58 1.92
C VAL A 113 -12.74 30.17 2.36
N MET A 114 -11.88 29.17 2.11
CA MET A 114 -12.14 27.79 2.54
C MET A 114 -12.24 27.68 4.07
N LYS A 115 -11.37 28.35 4.81
CA LYS A 115 -11.45 28.41 6.26
C LYS A 115 -12.74 29.07 6.76
N GLU A 116 -13.17 30.14 6.12
CA GLU A 116 -14.42 30.84 6.44
C GLU A 116 -15.64 29.97 6.12
N THR A 117 -15.63 29.28 4.98
CA THR A 117 -16.67 28.31 4.61
C THR A 117 -16.79 27.21 5.68
N ALA A 118 -15.67 26.60 6.06
CA ALA A 118 -15.64 25.60 7.13
C ALA A 118 -16.19 26.17 8.47
N ARG A 119 -15.90 27.43 8.79
CA ARG A 119 -16.42 28.11 9.99
C ARG A 119 -17.95 28.29 9.89
N ARG A 120 -18.48 28.71 8.75
CA ARG A 120 -19.93 28.92 8.55
C ARG A 120 -20.70 27.61 8.71
N PHE A 121 -20.22 26.53 8.10
CA PHE A 121 -20.80 25.20 8.29
C PHE A 121 -20.71 24.69 9.74
N SER A 122 -19.65 25.04 10.46
CA SER A 122 -19.49 24.62 11.87
C SER A 122 -20.36 25.39 12.86
N GLN A 123 -20.81 26.58 12.50
CA GLN A 123 -21.56 27.48 13.38
C GLN A 123 -23.07 27.53 13.09
N ASN A 124 -23.48 27.11 11.89
CA ASN A 124 -24.88 27.18 11.46
C ASN A 124 -25.36 25.79 11.07
N GLU A 125 -26.60 25.45 11.37
CA GLU A 125 -27.23 24.19 10.94
C GLU A 125 -27.45 24.17 9.43
N THR A 126 -27.66 25.33 8.82
CA THR A 126 -27.83 25.51 7.39
C THR A 126 -27.06 26.74 6.89
N VAL A 127 -26.60 26.66 5.64
CA VAL A 127 -25.93 27.77 4.94
C VAL A 127 -26.72 28.02 3.64
N GLU A 128 -27.35 29.23 3.53
CA GLU A 128 -28.19 29.59 2.41
C GLU A 128 -27.43 30.41 1.38
N VAL A 129 -27.68 30.13 0.09
CA VAL A 129 -27.14 30.88 -1.06
C VAL A 129 -28.20 31.00 -2.16
N THR A 130 -28.01 31.92 -3.09
CA THR A 130 -28.81 31.97 -4.33
C THR A 130 -28.51 30.72 -5.17
N ALA A 131 -29.56 29.97 -5.52
CA ALA A 131 -29.45 28.71 -6.28
C ALA A 131 -29.02 28.97 -7.72
N ASN A 132 -27.95 28.33 -8.15
CA ASN A 132 -27.54 28.25 -9.54
C ASN A 132 -27.86 26.87 -10.16
N ASP A 133 -27.55 26.65 -11.43
CA ASP A 133 -27.82 25.37 -12.10
C ASP A 133 -27.04 24.20 -11.50
N PHE A 134 -25.83 24.45 -11.01
CA PHE A 134 -25.03 23.43 -10.33
C PHE A 134 -25.68 22.99 -9.00
N ASP A 135 -26.15 23.95 -8.20
CA ASP A 135 -26.87 23.64 -6.95
C ASP A 135 -28.14 22.84 -7.20
N ARG A 136 -28.89 23.17 -8.27
CA ARG A 136 -30.09 22.42 -8.68
C ARG A 136 -29.78 21.00 -9.12
N SER A 137 -28.66 20.82 -9.80
CA SER A 137 -28.19 19.47 -10.20
C SER A 137 -27.76 18.66 -8.96
N LEU A 138 -27.01 19.25 -8.04
CA LEU A 138 -26.57 18.58 -6.80
C LEU A 138 -27.76 18.12 -5.93
N ALA A 139 -28.83 18.92 -5.88
CA ALA A 139 -30.01 18.61 -5.06
C ALA A 139 -30.80 17.39 -5.59
N VAL A 140 -30.51 16.89 -6.80
CA VAL A 140 -31.10 15.65 -7.33
C VAL A 140 -30.42 14.43 -6.70
N ASP A 141 -29.09 14.51 -6.47
CA ASP A 141 -28.26 13.36 -6.10
C ASP A 141 -27.80 13.37 -4.63
N HIS A 142 -28.00 14.50 -3.91
CA HIS A 142 -27.46 14.67 -2.56
C HIS A 142 -28.49 15.22 -1.57
N ASP A 143 -28.61 14.55 -0.42
CA ASP A 143 -29.55 14.91 0.66
C ASP A 143 -29.10 16.13 1.50
N PHE A 144 -27.83 16.55 1.40
CA PHE A 144 -27.32 17.68 2.18
C PHE A 144 -27.63 19.04 1.59
N ILE A 145 -28.28 19.10 0.43
CA ILE A 145 -28.69 20.34 -0.24
C ILE A 145 -30.16 20.26 -0.62
N HIS A 146 -30.88 21.34 -0.36
CA HIS A 146 -32.30 21.47 -0.66
C HIS A 146 -32.57 22.79 -1.40
N ILE A 147 -33.47 22.77 -2.40
CA ILE A 147 -33.82 23.96 -3.18
C ILE A 147 -35.20 24.47 -2.76
N GLU A 148 -35.25 25.73 -2.33
CA GLU A 148 -36.49 26.44 -2.02
C GLU A 148 -36.60 27.71 -2.88
N GLY A 149 -37.36 27.63 -3.96
CA GLY A 149 -37.48 28.72 -4.93
C GLY A 149 -36.12 29.10 -5.54
N ASP A 150 -35.62 30.29 -5.23
CA ASP A 150 -34.33 30.80 -5.71
C ASP A 150 -33.19 30.56 -4.73
N LYS A 151 -33.43 29.83 -3.64
CA LYS A 151 -32.42 29.54 -2.63
C LYS A 151 -31.97 28.08 -2.68
N ALA A 152 -30.68 27.87 -2.51
CA ALA A 152 -30.08 26.59 -2.20
C ALA A 152 -29.67 26.60 -0.71
N ILE A 153 -30.16 25.63 0.03
CA ILE A 153 -29.97 25.47 1.48
C ILE A 153 -29.07 24.26 1.69
N TYR A 154 -27.87 24.49 2.14
CA TYR A 154 -26.90 23.46 2.48
C TYR A 154 -26.97 23.12 3.97
N ALA A 155 -27.20 21.86 4.31
CA ALA A 155 -27.16 21.39 5.69
C ALA A 155 -25.70 21.23 6.17
N ASN A 156 -25.46 21.36 7.47
CA ASN A 156 -24.15 21.11 8.07
C ASN A 156 -23.91 19.65 8.45
N HIS A 157 -24.82 18.75 8.08
CA HIS A 157 -24.76 17.32 8.36
C HIS A 157 -25.08 16.51 7.09
N TRP A 158 -24.41 15.39 6.91
CA TRP A 158 -24.57 14.49 5.78
C TRP A 158 -24.00 13.11 6.05
N MET A 159 -24.27 12.16 5.15
CA MET A 159 -23.72 10.81 5.23
C MET A 159 -22.30 10.77 4.69
N ALA A 160 -21.35 10.17 5.44
CA ALA A 160 -20.00 9.92 5.00
C ALA A 160 -19.49 8.57 5.51
N GLY A 161 -19.08 7.68 4.60
CA GLY A 161 -18.62 6.34 4.95
C GLY A 161 -19.69 5.51 5.71
N GLY A 162 -20.96 5.72 5.38
CA GLY A 162 -22.09 5.02 6.00
C GLY A 162 -22.49 5.52 7.39
N ASN A 163 -21.95 6.66 7.83
CA ASN A 163 -22.33 7.30 9.11
C ASN A 163 -22.72 8.74 8.88
N GLU A 164 -23.70 9.21 9.63
CA GLU A 164 -24.05 10.63 9.66
C GLU A 164 -22.95 11.42 10.37
N VAL A 165 -22.49 12.49 9.73
CA VAL A 165 -21.48 13.41 10.26
C VAL A 165 -22.07 14.81 10.33
N VAL A 166 -21.74 15.52 11.40
CA VAL A 166 -22.04 16.94 11.56
C VAL A 166 -20.74 17.70 11.43
N TRP A 167 -20.70 18.73 10.57
CA TRP A 167 -19.50 19.51 10.38
C TRP A 167 -19.23 20.42 11.59
N ASP A 168 -18.11 20.18 12.28
CA ASP A 168 -17.70 20.95 13.46
C ASP A 168 -16.22 21.41 13.40
N MET A 169 -15.60 21.35 12.22
CA MET A 169 -14.16 21.60 12.04
C MET A 169 -13.89 22.97 11.44
N VAL A 170 -12.86 23.63 11.97
CA VAL A 170 -12.29 24.87 11.42
C VAL A 170 -10.77 24.74 11.41
N HIS A 171 -10.11 25.20 10.34
CA HIS A 171 -8.65 25.08 10.17
C HIS A 171 -7.87 25.86 11.24
N TYR A 172 -6.89 25.19 11.86
CA TYR A 172 -5.90 25.80 12.73
C TYR A 172 -4.74 26.39 11.90
N ASP A 173 -3.97 27.28 12.50
CA ASP A 173 -2.81 27.88 11.81
C ASP A 173 -1.79 26.86 11.33
N VAL A 174 -1.51 25.83 12.12
CA VAL A 174 -0.61 24.73 11.72
C VAL A 174 -1.15 23.95 10.52
N GLN A 175 -2.46 23.88 10.36
CA GLN A 175 -3.11 23.25 9.21
C GLN A 175 -3.03 24.11 7.96
N LEU A 176 -3.08 25.44 8.10
CA LEU A 176 -2.80 26.38 7.00
C LEU A 176 -1.36 26.21 6.51
N ILE A 177 -0.39 26.08 7.43
CA ILE A 177 1.02 25.80 7.10
C ILE A 177 1.12 24.50 6.28
N GLY A 178 0.49 23.43 6.74
CA GLY A 178 0.43 22.15 6.01
C GLY A 178 -0.16 22.29 4.60
N GLY A 179 -1.25 23.07 4.47
CA GLY A 179 -1.86 23.37 3.16
C GLY A 179 -0.91 24.08 2.20
N VAL A 180 -0.15 25.07 2.66
CA VAL A 180 0.85 25.76 1.84
C VAL A 180 1.96 24.81 1.38
N VAL A 181 2.47 23.95 2.29
CA VAL A 181 3.49 22.95 1.96
C VAL A 181 2.99 22.01 0.84
N LEU A 182 1.77 21.53 0.96
CA LEU A 182 1.17 20.63 -0.04
C LEU A 182 0.94 21.33 -1.39
N HIS A 183 0.49 22.59 -1.38
CA HIS A 183 0.35 23.36 -2.63
C HIS A 183 1.69 23.57 -3.34
N LYS A 184 2.79 23.75 -2.59
CA LYS A 184 4.14 23.87 -3.12
C LYS A 184 4.75 22.56 -3.66
N GLY A 185 3.97 21.49 -3.77
CA GLY A 185 4.46 20.19 -4.25
C GLY A 185 5.48 19.56 -3.31
N LYS A 186 5.28 19.68 -2.01
CA LYS A 186 6.14 19.10 -0.97
C LYS A 186 5.37 18.08 -0.12
N ILE A 187 6.08 17.35 0.72
CA ILE A 187 5.48 16.43 1.69
C ILE A 187 5.29 17.16 3.03
N ALA A 188 4.04 17.19 3.50
CA ALA A 188 3.71 17.68 4.83
C ALA A 188 3.78 16.52 5.84
N GLU A 189 4.82 16.48 6.65
CA GLU A 189 4.87 15.56 7.78
C GLU A 189 4.09 16.15 8.95
N MET A 190 2.93 15.55 9.23
CA MET A 190 2.06 15.97 10.32
C MET A 190 1.80 14.79 11.26
N ALA A 191 1.93 15.05 12.56
CA ALA A 191 1.66 14.02 13.56
C ALA A 191 0.24 13.45 13.40
N THR A 192 0.10 12.17 13.71
CA THR A 192 -1.21 11.49 13.65
C THR A 192 -2.20 12.19 14.59
N GLY A 193 -3.41 12.51 14.08
CA GLY A 193 -4.45 13.20 14.83
C GLY A 193 -4.46 14.73 14.63
N GLU A 194 -3.54 15.31 13.89
CA GLU A 194 -3.50 16.74 13.56
C GLU A 194 -4.48 17.14 12.43
N GLY A 195 -5.29 16.21 11.92
CA GLY A 195 -6.33 16.49 10.94
C GLY A 195 -5.82 16.62 9.50
N LYS A 196 -4.92 15.74 9.04
CA LYS A 196 -4.40 15.72 7.66
C LYS A 196 -5.49 15.82 6.59
N THR A 197 -6.61 15.10 6.75
CA THR A 197 -7.72 15.14 5.80
C THR A 197 -8.32 16.53 5.65
N LEU A 198 -8.44 17.28 6.75
CA LEU A 198 -8.91 18.68 6.74
C LEU A 198 -7.84 19.60 6.09
N VAL A 199 -6.56 19.37 6.34
CA VAL A 199 -5.46 20.12 5.71
C VAL A 199 -5.50 19.98 4.19
N ALA A 200 -5.74 18.77 3.69
CA ALA A 200 -5.82 18.50 2.26
C ALA A 200 -6.91 19.32 1.55
N THR A 201 -7.97 19.75 2.27
CA THR A 201 -9.04 20.56 1.67
C THR A 201 -8.52 21.88 1.07
N LEU A 202 -7.50 22.47 1.68
CA LEU A 202 -6.95 23.76 1.25
C LEU A 202 -6.25 23.68 -0.13
N PRO A 203 -5.20 22.85 -0.30
CA PRO A 203 -4.53 22.76 -1.59
C PRO A 203 -5.36 22.08 -2.67
N VAL A 204 -6.23 21.13 -2.30
CA VAL A 204 -7.16 20.48 -3.23
C VAL A 204 -8.11 21.52 -3.81
N PHE A 205 -8.74 22.33 -2.97
CA PHE A 205 -9.63 23.40 -3.39
C PHE A 205 -8.94 24.38 -4.32
N LEU A 206 -7.78 24.90 -3.92
CA LEU A 206 -7.03 25.88 -4.72
C LEU A 206 -6.66 25.33 -6.09
N ASN A 207 -6.08 24.14 -6.16
CA ASN A 207 -5.63 23.56 -7.43
C ASN A 207 -6.79 23.13 -8.35
N ALA A 208 -7.93 22.76 -7.78
CA ALA A 208 -9.14 22.42 -8.54
C ALA A 208 -9.70 23.63 -9.32
N LEU A 209 -9.46 24.87 -8.87
CA LEU A 209 -9.91 26.09 -9.58
C LEU A 209 -9.27 26.24 -10.95
N SER A 210 -8.16 25.57 -11.22
CA SER A 210 -7.54 25.54 -12.57
C SER A 210 -8.39 24.84 -13.64
N GLY A 211 -9.31 23.97 -13.23
CA GLY A 211 -10.10 23.11 -14.12
C GLY A 211 -9.32 21.93 -14.72
N ASN A 212 -8.03 21.77 -14.39
CA ASN A 212 -7.18 20.69 -14.91
C ASN A 212 -7.33 19.37 -14.14
N GLY A 213 -8.10 19.34 -13.06
CA GLY A 213 -8.33 18.19 -12.21
C GLY A 213 -7.31 17.98 -11.10
N VAL A 214 -7.82 17.51 -9.97
CA VAL A 214 -7.03 17.16 -8.79
C VAL A 214 -7.34 15.73 -8.40
N HIS A 215 -6.33 14.89 -8.23
CA HIS A 215 -6.48 13.54 -7.73
C HIS A 215 -6.10 13.46 -6.24
N VAL A 216 -7.05 13.01 -5.42
CA VAL A 216 -6.82 12.75 -4.00
C VAL A 216 -6.66 11.25 -3.80
N VAL A 217 -5.44 10.84 -3.52
CA VAL A 217 -5.04 9.43 -3.50
C VAL A 217 -5.00 8.90 -2.07
N THR A 218 -5.67 7.78 -1.84
CA THR A 218 -5.70 7.09 -0.54
C THR A 218 -5.19 5.66 -0.67
N VAL A 219 -4.89 5.02 0.46
CA VAL A 219 -4.37 3.64 0.50
C VAL A 219 -5.46 2.57 0.38
N ASN A 220 -6.73 2.92 0.47
CA ASN A 220 -7.84 1.97 0.32
C ASN A 220 -9.16 2.65 -0.05
N ASP A 221 -10.08 1.86 -0.61
CA ASP A 221 -11.38 2.27 -1.13
C ASP A 221 -12.34 2.83 -0.04
N TYR A 222 -12.26 2.33 1.19
CA TYR A 222 -13.06 2.88 2.29
C TYR A 222 -12.69 4.34 2.58
N LEU A 223 -11.38 4.66 2.62
CA LEU A 223 -10.92 6.02 2.86
C LEU A 223 -11.28 6.95 1.70
N SER A 224 -11.10 6.50 0.46
CA SER A 224 -11.43 7.31 -0.72
C SER A 224 -12.92 7.67 -0.77
N LYS A 225 -13.81 6.68 -0.58
CA LYS A 225 -15.26 6.88 -0.51
C LYS A 225 -15.67 7.80 0.65
N ARG A 226 -15.16 7.51 1.86
CA ARG A 226 -15.47 8.30 3.05
C ARG A 226 -14.99 9.74 2.93
N ASP A 227 -13.73 9.97 2.52
CA ASP A 227 -13.15 11.30 2.50
C ASP A 227 -13.74 12.15 1.37
N SER A 228 -14.12 11.55 0.22
CA SER A 228 -14.88 12.23 -0.83
C SER A 228 -16.26 12.69 -0.34
N GLU A 229 -16.96 11.86 0.43
CA GLU A 229 -18.27 12.18 1.01
C GLU A 229 -18.15 13.19 2.15
N TRP A 230 -17.12 13.10 2.96
CA TRP A 230 -16.96 13.95 4.14
C TRP A 230 -16.52 15.37 3.78
N MET A 231 -15.54 15.52 2.88
CA MET A 231 -14.99 16.83 2.49
C MET A 231 -15.69 17.42 1.26
N GLY A 232 -16.37 16.59 0.47
CA GLY A 232 -17.01 16.96 -0.78
C GLY A 232 -17.95 18.16 -0.69
N PRO A 233 -18.88 18.23 0.30
CA PRO A 233 -19.84 19.31 0.40
C PRO A 233 -19.23 20.71 0.50
N LEU A 234 -18.03 20.87 1.09
CA LEU A 234 -17.35 22.16 1.13
C LEU A 234 -16.87 22.62 -0.26
N TYR A 235 -16.39 21.71 -1.09
CA TYR A 235 -15.97 22.02 -2.46
C TYR A 235 -17.18 22.31 -3.34
N MET A 236 -18.23 21.46 -3.22
CA MET A 236 -19.46 21.59 -3.97
C MET A 236 -20.19 22.89 -3.65
N PHE A 237 -20.09 23.39 -2.42
CA PHE A 237 -20.61 24.71 -2.04
C PHE A 237 -20.03 25.83 -2.91
N HIS A 238 -18.81 25.71 -3.42
CA HIS A 238 -18.15 26.66 -4.32
C HIS A 238 -18.23 26.25 -5.81
N GLY A 239 -19.17 25.35 -6.16
CA GLY A 239 -19.39 24.97 -7.55
C GLY A 239 -18.26 24.11 -8.14
N LEU A 240 -17.60 23.29 -7.34
CA LEU A 240 -16.63 22.28 -7.80
C LEU A 240 -17.24 20.88 -7.74
N SER A 241 -17.13 20.15 -8.81
CA SER A 241 -17.56 18.75 -8.91
C SER A 241 -16.59 17.81 -8.17
N VAL A 242 -17.15 16.85 -7.42
CA VAL A 242 -16.37 15.87 -6.65
C VAL A 242 -16.92 14.48 -6.91
N ASP A 243 -16.05 13.53 -7.23
CA ASP A 243 -16.45 12.14 -7.36
C ASP A 243 -15.31 11.19 -6.86
N CYS A 244 -15.64 9.92 -6.78
CA CYS A 244 -14.73 8.86 -6.31
C CYS A 244 -14.75 7.67 -7.27
N ILE A 245 -13.61 7.38 -7.90
CA ILE A 245 -13.50 6.28 -8.88
C ILE A 245 -13.82 4.91 -8.26
N ASP A 246 -13.56 4.72 -6.97
CA ASP A 246 -13.85 3.44 -6.29
C ASP A 246 -15.36 3.16 -6.10
N LYS A 247 -16.24 4.09 -6.49
CA LYS A 247 -17.69 3.91 -6.52
C LYS A 247 -18.19 3.37 -7.86
N HIS A 248 -17.36 3.41 -8.90
CA HIS A 248 -17.74 3.11 -10.26
C HIS A 248 -16.97 1.92 -10.84
N GLU A 249 -17.63 1.14 -11.70
CA GLU A 249 -17.00 0.02 -12.38
C GLU A 249 -15.91 0.48 -13.35
N PRO A 250 -14.80 -0.26 -13.48
CA PRO A 250 -13.74 0.04 -14.45
C PRO A 250 -14.28 0.18 -15.88
N ASN A 251 -13.70 1.07 -16.69
CA ASN A 251 -14.07 1.36 -18.08
C ASN A 251 -15.52 1.83 -18.30
N SER A 252 -16.25 2.18 -17.24
CA SER A 252 -17.60 2.70 -17.33
C SER A 252 -17.62 4.19 -17.69
N GLU A 253 -18.75 4.67 -18.25
CA GLU A 253 -18.99 6.09 -18.45
C GLU A 253 -18.99 6.87 -17.13
N ALA A 254 -19.58 6.28 -16.07
CA ALA A 254 -19.56 6.87 -14.73
C ALA A 254 -18.13 7.07 -14.20
N ARG A 255 -17.22 6.10 -14.45
CA ARG A 255 -15.82 6.23 -14.07
C ARG A 255 -15.09 7.32 -14.87
N ARG A 256 -15.40 7.46 -16.16
CA ARG A 256 -14.90 8.57 -16.98
C ARG A 256 -15.39 9.92 -16.45
N ASN A 257 -16.66 10.01 -16.09
CA ASN A 257 -17.25 11.22 -15.50
C ASN A 257 -16.58 11.56 -14.17
N ALA A 258 -16.23 10.57 -13.35
CA ALA A 258 -15.48 10.76 -12.12
C ALA A 258 -14.07 11.36 -12.36
N TYR A 259 -13.36 10.95 -13.41
CA TYR A 259 -12.11 11.58 -13.81
C TYR A 259 -12.28 12.98 -14.39
N ASN A 260 -13.44 13.30 -14.96
CA ASN A 260 -13.74 14.63 -15.47
C ASN A 260 -14.20 15.61 -14.38
N ALA A 261 -14.49 15.13 -13.16
CA ALA A 261 -14.75 15.98 -12.02
C ALA A 261 -13.56 16.88 -11.69
N ASP A 262 -13.79 18.03 -11.06
CA ASP A 262 -12.72 18.94 -10.63
C ASP A 262 -11.83 18.28 -9.59
N ILE A 263 -12.40 17.42 -8.73
CA ILE A 263 -11.72 16.69 -7.69
C ILE A 263 -12.12 15.22 -7.76
N THR A 264 -11.15 14.35 -7.98
CA THR A 264 -11.32 12.90 -8.10
C THR A 264 -10.62 12.19 -6.94
N PHE A 265 -11.39 11.49 -6.13
CA PHE A 265 -10.85 10.60 -5.08
C PHE A 265 -10.67 9.19 -5.61
N GLY A 266 -9.68 8.47 -5.09
CA GLY A 266 -9.49 7.07 -5.44
C GLY A 266 -8.34 6.41 -4.69
N THR A 267 -8.26 5.08 -4.81
CA THR A 267 -7.13 4.31 -4.28
C THR A 267 -5.95 4.36 -5.23
N ASN A 268 -4.74 4.33 -4.66
CA ASN A 268 -3.48 4.34 -5.39
C ASN A 268 -3.43 3.29 -6.52
N ASN A 269 -3.90 2.07 -6.24
CA ASN A 269 -3.86 0.97 -7.20
C ASN A 269 -4.87 1.19 -8.35
N GLU A 270 -6.08 1.68 -8.05
CA GLU A 270 -7.10 1.90 -9.07
C GLU A 270 -6.70 2.98 -10.08
N PHE A 271 -6.07 4.07 -9.63
CA PHE A 271 -5.49 5.05 -10.54
C PHE A 271 -4.46 4.42 -11.49
N GLY A 272 -3.57 3.57 -10.95
CA GLY A 272 -2.59 2.88 -11.78
C GLY A 272 -3.18 1.82 -12.70
N PHE A 273 -4.22 1.09 -12.27
CA PHE A 273 -4.92 0.13 -13.13
C PHE A 273 -5.72 0.81 -14.24
N ASP A 274 -6.35 1.95 -13.97
CA ASP A 274 -7.03 2.71 -15.03
C ASP A 274 -6.03 3.23 -16.08
N TYR A 275 -4.85 3.68 -15.64
CA TYR A 275 -3.79 4.04 -16.58
C TYR A 275 -3.37 2.86 -17.48
N LEU A 276 -3.23 1.66 -16.89
CA LEU A 276 -2.91 0.46 -17.67
C LEU A 276 -4.04 0.11 -18.65
N ARG A 277 -5.30 0.22 -18.22
CA ARG A 277 -6.49 0.00 -19.08
C ARG A 277 -6.54 1.00 -20.22
N ASP A 278 -6.27 2.27 -19.96
CA ASP A 278 -6.21 3.33 -20.98
C ASP A 278 -5.11 3.05 -22.02
N ASN A 279 -3.94 2.54 -21.59
CA ASN A 279 -2.87 2.15 -22.53
C ASN A 279 -3.21 0.91 -23.37
N MET A 280 -4.23 0.16 -23.00
CA MET A 280 -4.75 -0.99 -23.77
C MET A 280 -5.97 -0.63 -24.60
N ALA A 281 -6.47 0.60 -24.52
CA ALA A 281 -7.66 1.05 -25.24
C ALA A 281 -7.44 1.04 -26.74
N SER A 282 -8.47 0.63 -27.50
CA SER A 282 -8.42 0.60 -28.96
C SER A 282 -8.83 1.92 -29.60
N SER A 283 -9.48 2.80 -28.86
CA SER A 283 -9.98 4.10 -29.32
C SER A 283 -9.73 5.18 -28.26
N PRO A 284 -9.43 6.43 -28.66
CA PRO A 284 -9.38 7.55 -27.72
C PRO A 284 -10.68 7.79 -26.94
N LEU A 285 -11.81 7.34 -27.47
CA LEU A 285 -13.11 7.44 -26.81
C LEU A 285 -13.27 6.49 -25.62
N ASP A 286 -12.42 5.46 -25.54
CA ASP A 286 -12.42 4.48 -24.46
C ASP A 286 -11.57 4.92 -23.27
N LEU A 287 -10.76 5.98 -23.42
CA LEU A 287 -9.92 6.51 -22.35
C LEU A 287 -10.79 7.09 -21.23
N VAL A 288 -10.43 6.76 -20.00
CA VAL A 288 -11.12 7.27 -18.79
C VAL A 288 -10.35 8.39 -18.13
N GLN A 289 -9.02 8.33 -18.12
CA GLN A 289 -8.17 9.35 -17.50
C GLN A 289 -7.93 10.52 -18.44
N ARG A 290 -7.77 11.69 -17.84
CA ARG A 290 -7.26 12.90 -18.50
C ARG A 290 -5.84 13.19 -18.04
N MET A 291 -5.31 14.37 -18.36
CA MET A 291 -3.96 14.80 -18.00
C MET A 291 -3.68 14.67 -16.47
N HIS A 292 -2.50 14.19 -16.14
CA HIS A 292 -2.03 14.06 -14.75
C HIS A 292 -1.51 15.42 -14.25
N ASN A 293 -2.42 16.27 -13.75
CA ASN A 293 -2.09 17.62 -13.31
C ASN A 293 -1.55 17.66 -11.89
N TYR A 294 -2.41 17.53 -10.87
CA TYR A 294 -2.03 17.57 -9.46
C TYR A 294 -2.51 16.34 -8.71
N ALA A 295 -1.62 15.68 -7.99
CA ALA A 295 -1.98 14.62 -7.07
C ALA A 295 -1.54 14.94 -5.64
N ILE A 296 -2.42 14.67 -4.68
CA ILE A 296 -2.11 14.67 -3.27
C ILE A 296 -2.28 13.25 -2.72
N VAL A 297 -1.22 12.71 -2.11
CA VAL A 297 -1.17 11.33 -1.63
C VAL A 297 -1.23 11.30 -0.11
N ASP A 298 -2.28 10.66 0.45
CA ASP A 298 -2.37 10.39 1.89
C ASP A 298 -1.57 9.13 2.24
N GLU A 299 -0.91 9.14 3.41
CA GLU A 299 0.05 8.11 3.85
C GLU A 299 1.13 7.87 2.77
N VAL A 300 1.75 8.96 2.33
CA VAL A 300 2.67 9.00 1.18
C VAL A 300 3.88 8.07 1.31
N ASP A 301 4.36 7.80 2.51
CA ASP A 301 5.42 6.82 2.80
C ASP A 301 4.99 5.39 2.41
N SER A 302 3.77 4.99 2.73
CA SER A 302 3.24 3.69 2.31
C SER A 302 3.10 3.58 0.79
N VAL A 303 2.56 4.61 0.14
CA VAL A 303 2.26 4.57 -1.30
C VAL A 303 3.50 4.75 -2.17
N LEU A 304 4.37 5.73 -1.84
CA LEU A 304 5.50 6.13 -2.69
C LEU A 304 6.84 5.48 -2.30
N ILE A 305 6.93 4.81 -1.14
CA ILE A 305 8.14 4.10 -0.70
C ILE A 305 7.85 2.60 -0.55
N ASP A 306 6.97 2.21 0.38
CA ASP A 306 6.77 0.80 0.73
C ASP A 306 6.20 -0.02 -0.43
N ASP A 307 5.11 0.45 -1.05
CA ASP A 307 4.39 -0.25 -2.13
C ASP A 307 4.84 0.18 -3.54
N ALA A 308 5.66 1.23 -3.63
CA ALA A 308 5.97 1.91 -4.89
C ALA A 308 6.63 1.03 -5.94
N ARG A 309 7.43 0.04 -5.52
CA ARG A 309 8.19 -0.87 -6.41
C ARG A 309 7.39 -2.09 -6.82
N THR A 310 6.28 -2.37 -6.15
CA THR A 310 5.41 -3.49 -6.52
C THR A 310 4.68 -3.15 -7.83
N PRO A 311 4.86 -3.93 -8.91
CA PRO A 311 4.20 -3.61 -10.16
C PRO A 311 2.70 -3.92 -10.10
N LEU A 312 1.91 -3.06 -10.69
CA LEU A 312 0.54 -3.34 -11.09
C LEU A 312 0.60 -4.07 -12.43
N ILE A 313 -0.12 -5.16 -12.56
CA ILE A 313 -0.05 -6.05 -13.73
C ILE A 313 -1.48 -6.35 -14.21
N ILE A 314 -1.74 -6.14 -15.50
CA ILE A 314 -2.93 -6.66 -16.16
C ILE A 314 -2.51 -7.87 -16.99
N SER A 315 -3.14 -8.99 -16.74
CA SER A 315 -2.92 -10.26 -17.44
C SER A 315 -4.22 -10.79 -18.00
N GLY A 316 -4.14 -11.50 -19.11
CA GLY A 316 -5.27 -12.20 -19.70
C GLY A 316 -4.91 -13.62 -20.10
N PRO A 317 -5.91 -14.49 -20.40
CA PRO A 317 -5.66 -15.86 -20.80
C PRO A 317 -4.89 -15.90 -22.12
N THR A 318 -3.94 -16.84 -22.20
CA THR A 318 -3.23 -17.10 -23.46
C THR A 318 -4.12 -17.88 -24.41
N PRO A 319 -4.04 -17.62 -25.74
CA PRO A 319 -4.81 -18.40 -26.74
C PRO A 319 -4.41 -19.88 -26.83
N LYS A 320 -3.24 -20.24 -26.29
CA LYS A 320 -2.74 -21.63 -26.23
C LYS A 320 -2.93 -22.14 -24.82
N GLY A 321 -3.83 -23.08 -24.59
CA GLY A 321 -3.66 -23.63 -23.32
C GLY A 321 -4.73 -24.45 -22.63
N ASP A 322 -5.44 -25.32 -23.33
CA ASP A 322 -6.24 -26.35 -22.63
C ASP A 322 -5.44 -27.59 -22.22
N ASP A 323 -4.18 -27.75 -22.67
CA ASP A 323 -3.29 -28.86 -22.30
C ASP A 323 -2.41 -28.51 -21.09
N GLN A 324 -3.03 -28.21 -19.95
CA GLN A 324 -2.28 -27.95 -18.73
C GLN A 324 -1.94 -29.26 -18.02
N MET A 325 -0.63 -29.59 -17.98
CA MET A 325 -0.14 -30.81 -17.34
C MET A 325 -0.18 -30.77 -15.80
N PHE A 326 -0.68 -29.68 -15.19
CA PHE A 326 -0.72 -29.52 -13.73
C PHE A 326 -1.55 -30.60 -13.04
N GLU A 327 -2.77 -30.86 -13.51
CA GLU A 327 -3.63 -31.90 -12.95
C GLU A 327 -3.03 -33.32 -13.17
N GLN A 328 -2.34 -33.52 -14.29
CA GLN A 328 -1.71 -34.79 -14.60
C GLN A 328 -0.54 -35.11 -13.68
N PHE A 329 0.32 -34.15 -13.36
CA PHE A 329 1.51 -34.36 -12.54
C PHE A 329 1.27 -34.12 -11.04
N GLN A 330 0.20 -33.47 -10.65
CA GLN A 330 -0.13 -33.18 -9.26
C GLN A 330 -0.08 -34.39 -8.34
N PRO A 331 -0.69 -35.57 -8.65
CA PRO A 331 -0.66 -36.71 -7.75
C PRO A 331 0.75 -37.28 -7.54
N LYS A 332 1.58 -37.30 -8.59
CA LYS A 332 2.98 -37.77 -8.50
C LYS A 332 3.84 -36.81 -7.66
N VAL A 333 3.65 -35.51 -7.83
CA VAL A 333 4.36 -34.49 -7.04
C VAL A 333 3.94 -34.56 -5.58
N GLU A 334 2.66 -34.73 -5.29
CA GLU A 334 2.17 -34.90 -3.91
C GLU A 334 2.81 -36.12 -3.23
N GLU A 335 2.92 -37.24 -3.95
CA GLU A 335 3.60 -38.45 -3.46
C GLU A 335 5.08 -38.19 -3.20
N LEU A 336 5.78 -37.50 -4.13
CA LEU A 336 7.20 -37.12 -4.00
C LEU A 336 7.41 -36.25 -2.76
N VAL A 337 6.56 -35.25 -2.54
CA VAL A 337 6.60 -34.39 -1.35
C VAL A 337 6.35 -35.17 -0.06
N LYS A 338 5.44 -36.16 -0.06
CA LYS A 338 5.21 -37.06 1.09
C LYS A 338 6.47 -37.90 1.37
N MET A 339 7.12 -38.42 0.32
CA MET A 339 8.36 -39.19 0.46
C MET A 339 9.48 -38.34 1.04
N GLN A 340 9.67 -37.11 0.54
CA GLN A 340 10.64 -36.14 1.08
C GLN A 340 10.35 -35.82 2.55
N ARG A 341 9.09 -35.55 2.91
CA ARG A 341 8.68 -35.25 4.28
C ARG A 341 8.98 -36.42 5.23
N ASN A 342 8.74 -37.64 4.80
CA ASN A 342 9.05 -38.85 5.58
C ASN A 342 10.56 -39.03 5.75
N LEU A 343 11.34 -38.80 4.70
CA LEU A 343 12.80 -38.85 4.73
C LEU A 343 13.35 -37.81 5.69
N VAL A 344 12.96 -36.54 5.56
CA VAL A 344 13.41 -35.45 6.43
C VAL A 344 13.04 -35.71 7.90
N THR A 345 11.86 -36.28 8.17
CA THR A 345 11.45 -36.61 9.52
C THR A 345 12.36 -37.66 10.15
N LYS A 346 12.75 -38.70 9.40
CA LYS A 346 13.71 -39.73 9.85
C LYS A 346 15.10 -39.15 10.09
N LEU A 347 15.59 -38.40 9.11
CA LEU A 347 16.92 -37.73 9.21
C LEU A 347 16.99 -36.75 10.37
N LEU A 348 15.93 -36.01 10.64
CA LEU A 348 15.87 -35.07 11.76
C LEU A 348 15.91 -35.79 13.11
N ALA A 349 15.22 -36.91 13.23
CA ALA A 349 15.28 -37.74 14.44
C ALA A 349 16.69 -38.30 14.69
N GLU A 350 17.36 -38.78 13.65
CA GLU A 350 18.76 -39.25 13.72
C GLU A 350 19.73 -38.11 14.03
N ALA A 351 19.56 -36.95 13.37
CA ALA A 351 20.36 -35.74 13.62
C ALA A 351 20.30 -35.32 15.09
N LYS A 352 19.13 -35.34 15.72
CA LYS A 352 18.95 -34.99 17.14
C LYS A 352 19.74 -35.91 18.07
N ILE A 353 19.73 -37.20 17.80
CA ILE A 353 20.45 -38.20 18.58
C ILE A 353 21.96 -37.98 18.44
N LYS A 354 22.43 -37.81 17.19
CA LYS A 354 23.88 -37.64 16.92
C LYS A 354 24.42 -36.32 17.44
N ILE A 355 23.66 -35.23 17.34
CA ILE A 355 24.09 -33.90 17.85
C ILE A 355 24.16 -33.88 19.39
N ALA A 356 23.36 -34.70 20.08
CA ALA A 356 23.40 -34.85 21.53
C ALA A 356 24.59 -35.68 22.03
N SER A 357 25.36 -36.32 21.14
CA SER A 357 26.54 -37.13 21.53
C SER A 357 27.73 -36.27 21.98
N ASP A 358 28.49 -36.75 22.93
CA ASP A 358 29.76 -36.13 23.38
C ASP A 358 30.90 -36.37 22.37
N ASP A 359 30.79 -37.36 21.49
CA ASP A 359 31.76 -37.60 20.43
C ASP A 359 31.67 -36.57 19.32
N LYS A 360 32.79 -35.86 19.11
CA LYS A 360 32.88 -34.79 18.11
C LYS A 360 32.54 -35.27 16.69
N LYS A 361 33.01 -36.46 16.30
CA LYS A 361 32.79 -36.99 14.97
C LYS A 361 31.31 -37.34 14.76
N ILE A 362 30.67 -37.96 15.72
CA ILE A 362 29.24 -38.27 15.69
C ILE A 362 28.39 -36.99 15.63
N ARG A 363 28.84 -35.96 16.39
CA ARG A 363 28.16 -34.67 16.35
C ARG A 363 28.29 -33.95 15.01
N GLU A 364 29.43 -34.03 14.35
CA GLU A 364 29.66 -33.51 13.00
C GLU A 364 28.75 -34.23 11.97
N GLU A 365 28.64 -35.56 12.05
CA GLU A 365 27.68 -36.32 11.22
C GLU A 365 26.21 -35.87 11.46
N GLY A 366 25.86 -35.62 12.73
CA GLY A 366 24.53 -35.09 13.06
C GLY A 366 24.29 -33.69 12.47
N ALA A 367 25.32 -32.83 12.42
CA ALA A 367 25.22 -31.52 11.81
C ALA A 367 25.02 -31.58 10.28
N VAL A 368 25.65 -32.54 9.62
CA VAL A 368 25.44 -32.83 8.19
C VAL A 368 23.99 -33.26 7.93
N LEU A 369 23.44 -34.16 8.74
CA LEU A 369 22.05 -34.59 8.62
C LEU A 369 21.07 -33.41 8.87
N LEU A 370 21.39 -32.55 9.84
CA LEU A 370 20.59 -31.36 10.11
C LEU A 370 20.59 -30.40 8.92
N TYR A 371 21.74 -30.17 8.29
CA TYR A 371 21.85 -29.32 7.10
C TYR A 371 21.12 -29.94 5.90
N ARG A 372 21.18 -31.25 5.74
CA ARG A 372 20.39 -32.00 4.74
C ARG A 372 18.88 -31.80 4.94
N CYS A 373 18.40 -31.90 6.21
CA CYS A 373 17.00 -31.61 6.53
C CYS A 373 16.59 -30.19 6.15
N PHE A 374 17.48 -29.23 6.41
CA PHE A 374 17.24 -27.82 6.09
C PHE A 374 17.18 -27.56 4.59
N LYS A 375 18.05 -28.21 3.79
CA LYS A 375 18.01 -28.15 2.33
C LYS A 375 16.78 -28.87 1.73
N GLY A 376 16.32 -29.94 2.38
CA GLY A 376 15.18 -30.72 1.90
C GLY A 376 13.81 -30.10 2.19
N LEU A 377 13.56 -29.59 3.40
CA LEU A 377 12.29 -28.97 3.82
C LEU A 377 12.53 -27.91 4.92
N PRO A 378 12.98 -26.70 4.57
CA PRO A 378 13.31 -25.65 5.54
C PRO A 378 12.12 -25.19 6.39
N LYS A 379 10.89 -25.23 5.84
CA LYS A 379 9.66 -24.85 6.54
C LYS A 379 9.04 -25.98 7.39
N ASN A 380 9.73 -27.13 7.56
CA ASN A 380 9.25 -28.19 8.43
C ASN A 380 9.13 -27.73 9.88
N GLY A 381 7.93 -27.83 10.47
CA GLY A 381 7.65 -27.32 11.81
C GLY A 381 8.51 -27.96 12.92
N ALA A 382 8.84 -29.26 12.80
CA ALA A 382 9.72 -29.96 13.77
C ALA A 382 11.17 -29.47 13.65
N LEU A 383 11.66 -29.19 12.44
CA LEU A 383 12.96 -28.61 12.18
C LEU A 383 13.05 -27.19 12.73
N ILE A 384 12.05 -26.33 12.41
CA ILE A 384 12.00 -24.94 12.92
C ILE A 384 12.03 -24.91 14.45
N LYS A 385 11.26 -25.80 15.09
CA LYS A 385 11.26 -25.93 16.56
C LYS A 385 12.64 -26.33 17.08
N TYR A 386 13.31 -27.25 16.43
CA TYR A 386 14.66 -27.70 16.83
C TYR A 386 15.72 -26.62 16.60
N LEU A 387 15.66 -25.89 15.51
CA LEU A 387 16.54 -24.73 15.23
C LEU A 387 16.36 -23.58 16.23
N SER A 388 15.26 -23.57 16.99
CA SER A 388 15.02 -22.58 18.05
C SER A 388 15.74 -22.93 19.37
N GLU A 389 16.29 -24.14 19.48
CA GLU A 389 17.06 -24.57 20.66
C GLU A 389 18.45 -23.92 20.66
N PRO A 390 18.99 -23.59 21.85
CA PRO A 390 20.29 -22.95 21.96
C PRO A 390 21.43 -23.78 21.34
N GLY A 391 22.25 -23.14 20.47
CA GLY A 391 23.42 -23.78 19.85
C GLY A 391 23.13 -24.52 18.54
N ILE A 392 21.88 -24.85 18.20
CA ILE A 392 21.57 -25.65 17.00
C ILE A 392 21.65 -24.78 15.73
N LYS A 393 21.11 -23.56 15.76
CA LYS A 393 21.19 -22.66 14.60
C LYS A 393 22.63 -22.23 14.25
N PRO A 394 23.51 -21.88 15.19
CA PRO A 394 24.93 -21.68 14.90
C PRO A 394 25.61 -22.90 14.27
N LEU A 395 25.32 -24.10 14.75
CA LEU A 395 25.85 -25.34 14.20
C LEU A 395 25.43 -25.56 12.75
N LEU A 396 24.16 -25.26 12.43
CA LEU A 396 23.66 -25.31 11.05
C LEU A 396 24.41 -24.34 10.15
N LEU A 397 24.61 -23.07 10.57
CA LEU A 397 25.29 -22.05 9.78
C LEU A 397 26.78 -22.36 9.58
N GLU A 398 27.44 -22.95 10.58
CA GLU A 398 28.82 -23.41 10.49
C GLU A 398 28.95 -24.55 9.46
N THR A 399 28.02 -25.50 9.49
CA THR A 399 27.97 -26.61 8.51
C THR A 399 27.69 -26.08 7.11
N GLU A 400 26.75 -25.15 6.96
CA GLU A 400 26.44 -24.47 5.68
C GLU A 400 27.70 -23.82 5.11
N ALA A 401 28.46 -23.07 5.92
CA ALA A 401 29.68 -22.41 5.48
C ALA A 401 30.75 -23.41 4.95
N ILE A 402 30.87 -24.57 5.58
CA ILE A 402 31.80 -25.63 5.15
C ILE A 402 31.42 -26.21 3.77
N TYR A 403 30.12 -26.46 3.53
CA TYR A 403 29.66 -27.07 2.29
C TYR A 403 29.47 -26.07 1.15
N MET A 404 29.30 -24.77 1.46
CA MET A 404 29.30 -23.69 0.46
C MET A 404 30.72 -23.24 0.05
N ALA A 405 31.75 -23.65 0.77
CA ALA A 405 33.14 -23.38 0.38
C ALA A 405 33.49 -24.05 -0.99
N ASP A 406 34.55 -23.58 -1.63
CA ASP A 406 35.03 -24.13 -2.91
C ASP A 406 33.97 -24.24 -4.04
N ASN A 407 33.17 -23.18 -4.22
CA ASN A 407 32.11 -23.13 -5.20
C ASN A 407 31.11 -24.30 -5.12
N ASN A 408 30.69 -24.66 -3.90
CA ASN A 408 29.71 -25.72 -3.66
C ASN A 408 30.12 -27.13 -4.13
N ARG A 409 31.41 -27.38 -4.31
CA ARG A 409 31.91 -28.68 -4.85
C ARG A 409 31.49 -29.88 -4.03
N ARG A 410 31.27 -29.69 -2.71
CA ARG A 410 30.84 -30.74 -1.79
C ARG A 410 29.33 -30.80 -1.55
N MET A 411 28.56 -29.93 -2.20
CA MET A 411 27.11 -29.89 -2.02
C MET A 411 26.39 -31.21 -2.40
N PRO A 412 26.82 -31.97 -3.41
CA PRO A 412 26.25 -33.29 -3.73
C PRO A 412 26.21 -34.24 -2.54
N GLU A 413 27.22 -34.20 -1.63
CA GLU A 413 27.21 -35.02 -0.40
C GLU A 413 25.99 -34.76 0.51
N ILE A 414 25.39 -33.57 0.40
CA ILE A 414 24.18 -33.15 1.15
C ILE A 414 22.91 -33.46 0.36
N THR A 415 22.91 -33.22 -0.96
CA THR A 415 21.71 -33.15 -1.79
C THR A 415 21.31 -34.47 -2.43
N ASP A 416 22.25 -35.36 -2.75
CA ASP A 416 21.97 -36.57 -3.57
C ASP A 416 21.03 -37.55 -2.88
N ASP A 417 20.97 -37.56 -1.56
CA ASP A 417 20.03 -38.40 -0.80
C ASP A 417 18.61 -37.84 -0.76
N LEU A 418 18.40 -36.59 -1.09
CA LEU A 418 17.10 -35.93 -1.14
C LEU A 418 16.42 -36.23 -2.49
N TYR A 419 15.10 -36.05 -2.56
CA TYR A 419 14.35 -36.13 -3.81
C TYR A 419 14.33 -34.79 -4.56
N PHE A 420 14.38 -33.69 -3.80
CA PHE A 420 14.53 -32.31 -4.32
C PHE A 420 15.18 -31.44 -3.25
N VAL A 421 15.71 -30.31 -3.69
CA VAL A 421 16.42 -29.34 -2.85
C VAL A 421 15.71 -27.98 -2.95
N ILE A 422 15.54 -27.30 -1.83
CA ILE A 422 14.88 -26.00 -1.74
C ILE A 422 15.92 -24.92 -1.47
N ASP A 423 15.93 -23.89 -2.31
CA ASP A 423 16.63 -22.63 -2.09
C ASP A 423 15.61 -21.52 -1.76
N GLU A 424 15.38 -21.29 -0.46
CA GLU A 424 14.43 -20.25 -0.02
C GLU A 424 14.84 -18.85 -0.43
N LYS A 425 16.15 -18.56 -0.57
CA LYS A 425 16.64 -17.22 -0.90
C LYS A 425 16.26 -16.83 -2.33
N ASN A 426 16.32 -17.79 -3.23
CA ASN A 426 16.04 -17.57 -4.66
C ASN A 426 14.64 -18.08 -5.07
N ASN A 427 13.82 -18.54 -4.11
CA ASN A 427 12.54 -19.21 -4.39
C ASN A 427 12.68 -20.32 -5.44
N GLY A 428 13.82 -21.00 -5.42
CA GLY A 428 14.19 -22.06 -6.36
C GLY A 428 13.95 -23.45 -5.75
N ILE A 429 13.61 -24.40 -6.62
CA ILE A 429 13.56 -25.83 -6.28
C ILE A 429 14.22 -26.58 -7.40
N ASP A 430 15.19 -27.42 -7.04
CA ASP A 430 15.88 -28.28 -7.97
C ASP A 430 15.61 -29.75 -7.64
N MET A 431 15.15 -30.51 -8.64
CA MET A 431 14.93 -31.94 -8.49
C MET A 431 16.26 -32.66 -8.61
N THR A 432 16.53 -33.61 -7.73
CA THR A 432 17.71 -34.48 -7.80
C THR A 432 17.49 -35.65 -8.74
N ASP A 433 18.54 -36.38 -9.12
CA ASP A 433 18.43 -37.59 -9.93
C ASP A 433 17.49 -38.59 -9.31
N LYS A 434 17.53 -38.78 -7.98
CA LYS A 434 16.64 -39.61 -7.20
C LYS A 434 15.16 -39.19 -7.31
N GLY A 435 14.92 -37.87 -7.35
CA GLY A 435 13.58 -37.32 -7.58
C GLY A 435 13.09 -37.56 -9.00
N LEU A 436 13.98 -37.36 -9.98
CA LEU A 436 13.70 -37.63 -11.40
C LEU A 436 13.35 -39.10 -11.64
N ASP A 437 14.08 -40.06 -11.03
CA ASP A 437 13.80 -41.48 -11.13
C ASP A 437 12.39 -41.84 -10.59
N VAL A 438 11.99 -41.27 -9.47
CA VAL A 438 10.64 -41.44 -8.90
C VAL A 438 9.57 -40.84 -9.81
N MET A 439 9.79 -39.65 -10.35
CA MET A 439 8.83 -38.97 -11.24
C MET A 439 8.67 -39.71 -12.57
N THR A 440 9.77 -40.20 -13.13
CA THR A 440 9.78 -40.99 -14.38
C THR A 440 9.06 -42.32 -14.18
N GLY A 441 9.31 -42.97 -13.07
CA GLY A 441 8.62 -44.22 -12.67
C GLY A 441 8.72 -45.35 -13.72
N LYS A 442 7.58 -45.89 -14.14
CA LYS A 442 7.47 -46.92 -15.16
C LYS A 442 7.23 -46.35 -16.58
N SER A 443 7.71 -45.17 -16.87
CA SER A 443 7.61 -44.59 -18.22
C SER A 443 8.49 -45.38 -19.20
N ASP A 444 8.00 -45.57 -20.44
CA ASP A 444 8.79 -46.21 -21.52
C ASP A 444 9.94 -45.31 -22.00
N ASP A 445 9.95 -44.01 -21.65
CA ASP A 445 11.00 -43.05 -21.93
C ASP A 445 11.82 -42.72 -20.65
N PRO A 446 13.06 -43.23 -20.52
CA PRO A 446 13.90 -42.96 -19.36
C PRO A 446 14.31 -41.47 -19.28
N ASN A 447 14.24 -40.71 -20.40
CA ASN A 447 14.56 -39.32 -20.49
C ASN A 447 13.32 -38.40 -20.43
N PHE A 448 12.21 -38.88 -19.90
CA PHE A 448 10.92 -38.18 -19.89
C PHE A 448 10.96 -36.75 -19.28
N PHE A 449 11.80 -36.58 -18.26
CA PHE A 449 12.03 -35.29 -17.59
C PHE A 449 13.44 -34.73 -17.81
N VAL A 450 14.26 -35.34 -18.69
CA VAL A 450 15.61 -34.87 -18.98
C VAL A 450 15.60 -34.01 -20.23
N LEU A 451 16.08 -32.76 -20.09
CA LEU A 451 16.20 -31.83 -21.21
C LEU A 451 17.35 -32.26 -22.14
N PRO A 452 17.10 -32.44 -23.43
CA PRO A 452 18.14 -32.76 -24.38
C PRO A 452 19.09 -31.58 -24.59
N ASN A 453 20.36 -31.86 -24.83
CA ASN A 453 21.35 -30.84 -25.22
C ASN A 453 21.11 -30.41 -26.67
N ILE A 454 20.33 -29.33 -26.86
CA ILE A 454 20.00 -28.82 -28.21
C ILE A 454 21.22 -28.51 -29.02
N SER A 455 22.25 -27.89 -28.41
CA SER A 455 23.46 -27.47 -29.14
C SER A 455 24.20 -28.64 -29.72
N GLU A 456 24.29 -29.74 -28.98
CA GLU A 456 24.93 -30.99 -29.44
C GLU A 456 24.09 -31.66 -30.52
N LEU A 457 22.78 -31.83 -30.30
CA LEU A 457 21.88 -32.43 -31.28
C LEU A 457 21.80 -31.65 -32.60
N LEU A 458 21.82 -30.31 -32.56
CA LEU A 458 21.82 -29.48 -33.74
C LEU A 458 23.18 -29.54 -34.47
N SER A 459 24.30 -29.57 -33.73
CA SER A 459 25.64 -29.76 -34.31
C SER A 459 25.77 -31.11 -35.00
N ASP A 460 25.29 -32.18 -34.37
CA ASP A 460 25.27 -33.52 -34.96
C ASP A 460 24.38 -33.58 -36.21
N LEU A 461 23.25 -32.85 -36.20
CA LEU A 461 22.36 -32.76 -37.36
C LEU A 461 23.03 -32.03 -38.55
N GLU A 462 23.84 -31.00 -38.30
CA GLU A 462 24.57 -30.30 -39.35
C GLU A 462 25.62 -31.17 -40.02
N ASN A 463 26.21 -32.08 -39.26
CA ASN A 463 27.22 -33.02 -39.74
C ASN A 463 26.65 -34.23 -40.50
N GLN A 464 25.33 -34.44 -40.47
CA GLN A 464 24.65 -35.49 -41.24
C GLN A 464 24.41 -35.02 -42.67
N GLY A 465 24.77 -35.83 -43.65
CA GLY A 465 24.64 -35.57 -45.08
C GLY A 465 23.19 -35.61 -45.61
N LEU A 466 22.25 -34.99 -44.90
CA LEU A 466 20.81 -34.95 -45.19
C LEU A 466 20.46 -33.80 -46.16
N SER A 467 19.35 -33.92 -46.87
CA SER A 467 18.82 -32.83 -47.67
C SER A 467 18.38 -31.63 -46.81
N PRO A 468 18.33 -30.41 -47.33
CA PRO A 468 17.88 -29.23 -46.56
C PRO A 468 16.47 -29.40 -45.94
N GLU A 469 15.56 -30.05 -46.64
CA GLU A 469 14.19 -30.32 -46.17
C GLU A 469 14.16 -31.33 -45.03
N GLU A 470 14.94 -32.41 -45.11
CA GLU A 470 15.08 -33.40 -44.06
C GLU A 470 15.76 -32.84 -42.79
N LYS A 471 16.76 -31.95 -42.98
CA LYS A 471 17.41 -31.24 -41.88
C LYS A 471 16.41 -30.35 -41.13
N GLN A 472 15.60 -29.58 -41.87
CA GLN A 472 14.59 -28.72 -41.27
C GLN A 472 13.55 -29.54 -40.52
N ALA A 473 13.02 -30.61 -41.10
CA ALA A 473 12.03 -31.46 -40.42
C ALA A 473 12.60 -32.11 -39.14
N LYS A 474 13.87 -32.56 -39.15
CA LYS A 474 14.51 -33.11 -37.94
C LYS A 474 14.78 -32.02 -36.90
N LYS A 475 15.19 -30.83 -37.32
CA LYS A 475 15.39 -29.68 -36.45
C LYS A 475 14.08 -29.30 -35.74
N ASP A 476 12.98 -29.21 -36.48
CA ASP A 476 11.66 -28.90 -35.94
C ASP A 476 11.22 -29.99 -34.95
N GLY A 477 11.48 -31.28 -35.22
CA GLY A 477 11.25 -32.39 -34.30
C GLY A 477 12.05 -32.29 -32.99
N ILE A 478 13.34 -31.95 -33.06
CA ILE A 478 14.21 -31.76 -31.89
C ILE A 478 13.70 -30.57 -31.04
N LEU A 479 13.35 -29.47 -31.68
CA LEU A 479 12.83 -28.28 -30.98
C LEU A 479 11.46 -28.56 -30.33
N GLN A 480 10.59 -29.33 -30.98
CA GLN A 480 9.30 -29.72 -30.44
C GLN A 480 9.45 -30.65 -29.22
N ASP A 481 10.33 -31.68 -29.30
CA ASP A 481 10.60 -32.57 -28.15
C ASP A 481 11.17 -31.79 -26.97
N TYR A 482 12.11 -30.87 -27.24
CA TYR A 482 12.62 -29.99 -26.20
C TYR A 482 11.52 -29.14 -25.56
N ALA A 483 10.65 -28.50 -26.34
CA ALA A 483 9.58 -27.67 -25.83
C ALA A 483 8.63 -28.47 -24.92
N ILE A 484 8.25 -29.68 -25.31
CA ILE A 484 7.39 -30.56 -24.52
C ILE A 484 8.07 -30.96 -23.20
N LYS A 485 9.36 -31.34 -23.26
CA LYS A 485 10.10 -31.72 -22.05
C LYS A 485 10.35 -30.54 -21.11
N ALA A 486 10.63 -29.36 -21.65
CA ALA A 486 10.81 -28.13 -20.89
C ALA A 486 9.50 -27.75 -20.15
N GLU A 487 8.36 -27.86 -20.81
CA GLU A 487 7.05 -27.61 -20.20
C GLU A 487 6.75 -28.61 -19.07
N ARG A 488 7.07 -29.90 -19.23
CA ARG A 488 6.93 -30.90 -18.16
C ARG A 488 7.76 -30.58 -16.94
N VAL A 489 9.06 -30.28 -17.15
CA VAL A 489 9.98 -29.91 -16.05
C VAL A 489 9.49 -28.64 -15.35
N HIS A 490 9.08 -27.64 -16.12
CA HIS A 490 8.52 -26.39 -15.59
C HIS A 490 7.28 -26.66 -14.74
N THR A 491 6.31 -27.42 -15.25
CA THR A 491 5.08 -27.77 -14.54
C THR A 491 5.37 -28.45 -13.19
N VAL A 492 6.29 -29.44 -13.19
CA VAL A 492 6.68 -30.14 -11.96
C VAL A 492 7.35 -29.21 -10.97
N ASN A 493 8.23 -28.33 -11.43
CA ASN A 493 8.89 -27.35 -10.56
C ASN A 493 7.89 -26.37 -9.94
N GLN A 494 6.89 -25.89 -10.69
CA GLN A 494 5.86 -25.02 -10.15
C GLN A 494 4.96 -25.75 -9.14
N LEU A 495 4.62 -27.00 -9.39
CA LEU A 495 3.90 -27.85 -8.41
C LEU A 495 4.72 -28.05 -7.13
N LEU A 496 6.01 -28.36 -7.23
CA LEU A 496 6.89 -28.47 -6.08
C LEU A 496 6.92 -27.17 -5.27
N LYS A 497 7.03 -26.00 -5.94
CA LYS A 497 6.94 -24.68 -5.28
C LYS A 497 5.61 -24.52 -4.56
N ALA A 498 4.50 -24.83 -5.20
CA ALA A 498 3.18 -24.73 -4.62
C ALA A 498 3.05 -25.57 -3.32
N TYR A 499 3.60 -26.79 -3.32
CA TYR A 499 3.52 -27.72 -2.18
C TYR A 499 4.49 -27.42 -1.04
N THR A 500 5.61 -26.71 -1.31
CA THR A 500 6.70 -26.55 -0.33
C THR A 500 6.93 -25.13 0.15
N LEU A 501 6.62 -24.14 -0.68
CA LEU A 501 6.87 -22.70 -0.39
C LEU A 501 5.60 -21.90 -0.12
N PHE A 502 4.43 -22.37 -0.57
CA PHE A 502 3.16 -21.67 -0.44
C PHE A 502 2.18 -22.43 0.47
N GLU A 503 1.69 -21.77 1.52
CA GLU A 503 0.80 -22.34 2.51
C GLU A 503 -0.59 -21.68 2.46
N LEU A 504 -1.63 -22.52 2.59
CA LEU A 504 -3.03 -22.06 2.68
C LEU A 504 -3.23 -21.21 3.93
N ASN A 505 -3.98 -20.12 3.80
CA ASN A 505 -4.26 -19.10 4.83
C ASN A 505 -3.05 -18.24 5.24
N ASP A 506 -1.92 -18.33 4.54
CA ASP A 506 -0.77 -17.45 4.70
C ASP A 506 -0.53 -16.65 3.40
N GLN A 507 -0.08 -17.30 2.33
CA GLN A 507 0.15 -16.64 1.04
C GLN A 507 -1.09 -16.61 0.14
N TYR A 508 -2.04 -17.50 0.33
CA TYR A 508 -3.29 -17.57 -0.44
C TYR A 508 -4.44 -18.16 0.39
N VAL A 509 -5.67 -17.92 -0.09
CA VAL A 509 -6.91 -18.53 0.44
C VAL A 509 -7.72 -19.13 -0.69
N VAL A 510 -8.60 -20.09 -0.37
CA VAL A 510 -9.58 -20.64 -1.32
C VAL A 510 -10.96 -20.13 -0.92
N ILE A 511 -11.58 -19.34 -1.81
CA ILE A 511 -12.91 -18.76 -1.63
C ILE A 511 -13.68 -18.96 -2.93
N ASP A 512 -14.93 -19.41 -2.84
CA ASP A 512 -15.80 -19.68 -3.99
C ASP A 512 -15.15 -20.60 -5.04
N ASN A 513 -14.42 -21.62 -4.56
CA ASN A 513 -13.70 -22.59 -5.39
C ASN A 513 -12.62 -21.93 -6.29
N LYS A 514 -12.06 -20.79 -5.85
CA LYS A 514 -10.97 -20.09 -6.52
C LYS A 514 -9.83 -19.77 -5.55
N VAL A 515 -8.60 -19.89 -6.03
CA VAL A 515 -7.42 -19.44 -5.30
C VAL A 515 -7.35 -17.91 -5.37
N LYS A 516 -7.22 -17.26 -4.23
CA LYS A 516 -7.03 -15.81 -4.12
C LYS A 516 -5.76 -15.52 -3.35
N ILE A 517 -4.94 -14.64 -3.87
CA ILE A 517 -3.67 -14.23 -3.23
C ILE A 517 -3.97 -13.40 -1.99
N VAL A 518 -3.22 -13.66 -0.93
CA VAL A 518 -3.19 -12.82 0.28
C VAL A 518 -1.91 -12.00 0.25
N ASP A 519 -2.04 -10.69 0.31
CA ASP A 519 -0.90 -9.80 0.44
C ASP A 519 -0.21 -10.04 1.79
N GLU A 520 1.05 -10.44 1.75
CA GLU A 520 1.86 -10.72 2.94
C GLU A 520 2.01 -9.49 3.84
N GLN A 521 1.94 -8.28 3.27
CA GLN A 521 2.12 -7.05 4.01
C GLN A 521 0.85 -6.58 4.70
N THR A 522 -0.27 -6.62 4.03
CA THR A 522 -1.56 -6.11 4.54
C THR A 522 -2.47 -7.20 5.06
N GLY A 523 -2.23 -8.47 4.69
CA GLY A 523 -3.10 -9.60 4.97
C GLY A 523 -4.45 -9.51 4.24
N ARG A 524 -4.55 -8.66 3.20
CA ARG A 524 -5.75 -8.49 2.38
C ARG A 524 -5.75 -9.45 1.21
N ILE A 525 -6.94 -9.84 0.80
CA ILE A 525 -7.13 -10.57 -0.45
C ILE A 525 -6.91 -9.60 -1.61
N MET A 526 -6.05 -10.00 -2.53
CA MET A 526 -5.74 -9.25 -3.75
C MET A 526 -6.67 -9.75 -4.86
N GLU A 527 -7.84 -9.09 -4.99
CA GLU A 527 -8.81 -9.47 -6.03
C GLU A 527 -8.21 -9.30 -7.43
N GLY A 528 -8.49 -10.27 -8.30
CA GLY A 528 -8.07 -10.25 -9.70
C GLY A 528 -6.57 -10.49 -9.95
N ARG A 529 -5.74 -10.61 -8.92
CA ARG A 529 -4.32 -10.94 -9.07
C ARG A 529 -4.08 -12.44 -9.08
N ARG A 530 -3.12 -12.86 -9.92
CA ARG A 530 -2.67 -14.25 -10.02
C ARG A 530 -1.14 -14.31 -9.92
N TYR A 531 -0.60 -15.39 -9.38
CA TYR A 531 0.83 -15.66 -9.47
C TYR A 531 1.22 -15.92 -10.92
N SER A 532 2.36 -15.41 -11.33
CA SER A 532 2.90 -15.59 -12.66
C SER A 532 3.49 -16.99 -12.87
N ASP A 533 3.84 -17.27 -14.13
CA ASP A 533 4.73 -18.36 -14.50
C ASP A 533 4.20 -19.77 -14.17
N GLY A 534 2.87 -19.95 -14.21
CA GLY A 534 2.23 -21.22 -13.93
C GLY A 534 2.08 -21.58 -12.45
N LEU A 535 2.61 -20.76 -11.53
CA LEU A 535 2.51 -21.02 -10.09
C LEU A 535 1.07 -20.98 -9.57
N HIS A 536 0.24 -20.07 -10.11
CA HIS A 536 -1.17 -19.99 -9.71
C HIS A 536 -1.92 -21.27 -10.07
N GLN A 537 -1.71 -21.76 -11.29
CA GLN A 537 -2.27 -23.03 -11.76
C GLN A 537 -1.77 -24.24 -10.93
N ALA A 538 -0.50 -24.21 -10.55
CA ALA A 538 0.05 -25.24 -9.66
C ALA A 538 -0.62 -25.23 -8.27
N ILE A 539 -0.95 -24.05 -7.73
CA ILE A 539 -1.68 -23.92 -6.47
C ILE A 539 -3.14 -24.36 -6.65
N GLU A 540 -3.78 -23.99 -7.77
CA GLU A 540 -5.13 -24.45 -8.11
C GLU A 540 -5.20 -26.00 -8.17
N ALA A 541 -4.24 -26.62 -8.84
CA ALA A 541 -4.13 -28.08 -8.90
C ALA A 541 -3.87 -28.69 -7.51
N LYS A 542 -2.99 -28.09 -6.70
CA LYS A 542 -2.71 -28.52 -5.32
C LYS A 542 -3.97 -28.51 -4.45
N GLU A 543 -4.79 -27.48 -4.56
CA GLU A 543 -6.02 -27.32 -3.76
C GLU A 543 -7.24 -28.00 -4.39
N HIS A 544 -7.05 -28.75 -5.49
CA HIS A 544 -8.10 -29.47 -6.22
C HIS A 544 -9.27 -28.56 -6.66
N VAL A 545 -8.99 -27.30 -6.96
CA VAL A 545 -9.93 -26.38 -7.60
C VAL A 545 -9.70 -26.38 -9.11
N LYS A 546 -10.65 -25.85 -9.89
CA LYS A 546 -10.52 -25.80 -11.35
C LYS A 546 -9.26 -25.02 -11.73
N VAL A 547 -8.36 -25.64 -12.49
CA VAL A 547 -7.19 -24.98 -13.05
C VAL A 547 -7.63 -24.07 -14.20
N GLU A 548 -7.37 -22.76 -14.08
CA GLU A 548 -7.70 -21.79 -15.12
C GLU A 548 -6.53 -21.68 -16.11
N ALA A 549 -6.82 -21.20 -17.34
CA ALA A 549 -5.83 -21.04 -18.40
C ALA A 549 -4.60 -20.21 -17.96
N ALA A 550 -3.44 -20.48 -18.54
CA ALA A 550 -2.25 -19.68 -18.34
C ALA A 550 -2.52 -18.22 -18.72
N THR A 551 -1.95 -17.28 -17.98
CA THR A 551 -2.16 -15.85 -18.21
C THR A 551 -0.90 -15.20 -18.80
N GLN A 552 -1.11 -14.34 -19.78
CA GLN A 552 -0.08 -13.50 -20.37
C GLN A 552 -0.20 -12.08 -19.81
N THR A 553 0.92 -11.47 -19.45
CA THR A 553 0.95 -10.07 -19.03
C THR A 553 0.77 -9.16 -20.25
N PHE A 554 -0.27 -8.33 -20.23
CA PHE A 554 -0.55 -7.36 -21.30
C PHE A 554 0.06 -6.00 -20.99
N ALA A 555 -0.04 -5.55 -19.74
CA ALA A 555 0.46 -4.25 -19.34
C ALA A 555 0.96 -4.29 -17.88
N THR A 556 1.99 -3.50 -17.59
CA THR A 556 2.54 -3.37 -16.25
C THR A 556 3.07 -1.97 -15.99
N ILE A 557 2.87 -1.46 -14.77
CA ILE A 557 3.47 -0.22 -14.29
C ILE A 557 3.71 -0.31 -12.78
N THR A 558 4.77 0.32 -12.28
CA THR A 558 4.94 0.53 -10.83
C THR A 558 4.24 1.82 -10.40
N LEU A 559 3.74 1.87 -9.17
CA LEU A 559 3.20 3.12 -8.61
C LEU A 559 4.22 4.25 -8.66
N GLN A 560 5.51 3.92 -8.46
CA GLN A 560 6.61 4.86 -8.59
C GLN A 560 6.62 5.56 -9.96
N ASN A 561 6.48 4.80 -11.04
CA ASN A 561 6.49 5.36 -12.40
C ASN A 561 5.19 6.12 -12.69
N TYR A 562 4.06 5.62 -12.21
CA TYR A 562 2.77 6.28 -12.38
C TYR A 562 2.75 7.67 -11.74
N PHE A 563 3.11 7.81 -10.45
CA PHE A 563 3.06 9.11 -9.76
C PHE A 563 4.11 10.11 -10.25
N ARG A 564 5.15 9.67 -10.93
CA ARG A 564 6.12 10.57 -11.59
C ARG A 564 5.59 11.25 -12.84
N MET A 565 4.44 10.85 -13.36
CA MET A 565 3.80 11.48 -14.52
C MET A 565 3.03 12.75 -14.18
N TYR A 566 2.71 12.98 -12.91
CA TYR A 566 2.00 14.18 -12.49
C TYR A 566 2.86 15.43 -12.65
N HIS A 567 2.22 16.50 -13.18
CA HIS A 567 2.87 17.82 -13.25
C HIS A 567 3.28 18.32 -11.86
N LYS A 568 2.39 18.15 -10.87
CA LYS A 568 2.65 18.49 -9.47
C LYS A 568 2.20 17.34 -8.56
N LEU A 569 3.10 16.92 -7.68
CA LEU A 569 2.88 15.86 -6.70
C LEU A 569 3.11 16.40 -5.29
N ALA A 570 2.21 16.06 -4.38
CA ALA A 570 2.34 16.35 -2.97
C ALA A 570 1.91 15.15 -2.13
N GLY A 571 2.29 15.14 -0.87
CA GLY A 571 1.88 14.06 0.01
C GLY A 571 1.88 14.43 1.47
N MET A 572 1.18 13.63 2.27
CA MET A 572 1.10 13.83 3.71
C MET A 572 1.20 12.49 4.44
N THR A 573 1.93 12.49 5.54
CA THR A 573 2.05 11.34 6.45
C THR A 573 2.49 11.81 7.84
N GLY A 574 2.54 10.91 8.80
CA GLY A 574 3.10 11.16 10.13
C GLY A 574 4.56 10.72 10.30
N THR A 575 5.22 10.21 9.25
CA THR A 575 6.48 9.45 9.33
C THR A 575 7.41 9.62 8.11
N ALA A 576 7.46 10.80 7.48
CA ALA A 576 8.25 11.01 6.25
C ALA A 576 9.72 11.36 6.49
N GLU A 577 10.09 11.94 7.64
CA GLU A 577 11.44 12.46 7.89
C GLU A 577 12.52 11.37 7.75
N THR A 578 12.20 10.13 8.10
CA THR A 578 13.14 9.00 7.99
C THR A 578 13.46 8.61 6.55
N GLU A 579 12.54 8.79 5.64
CA GLU A 579 12.66 8.49 4.21
C GLU A 579 12.87 9.74 3.33
N ALA A 580 13.13 10.92 3.94
CA ALA A 580 13.28 12.19 3.22
C ALA A 580 14.32 12.14 2.07
N GLY A 581 15.41 11.38 2.26
CA GLY A 581 16.40 11.16 1.21
C GLY A 581 15.84 10.41 0.00
N GLU A 582 15.07 9.34 0.23
CA GLU A 582 14.47 8.53 -0.83
C GLU A 582 13.37 9.32 -1.58
N PHE A 583 12.54 10.10 -0.88
CA PHE A 583 11.56 11.00 -1.51
C PHE A 583 12.24 12.01 -2.43
N TRP A 584 13.36 12.59 -2.00
CA TRP A 584 14.10 13.53 -2.84
C TRP A 584 14.77 12.86 -4.05
N ASP A 585 15.41 11.71 -3.85
CA ASP A 585 16.15 11.03 -4.90
C ASP A 585 15.23 10.57 -6.03
N ILE A 586 14.08 10.01 -5.71
CA ILE A 586 13.14 9.40 -6.66
C ILE A 586 12.17 10.42 -7.26
N TYR A 587 11.52 11.24 -6.40
CA TYR A 587 10.39 12.09 -6.79
C TYR A 587 10.71 13.58 -6.78
N LYS A 588 11.88 13.98 -6.26
CA LYS A 588 12.27 15.38 -6.00
C LYS A 588 11.33 16.09 -5.00
N LEU A 589 10.68 15.32 -4.14
CA LEU A 589 9.80 15.82 -3.10
C LEU A 589 10.60 16.15 -1.83
N ASP A 590 10.46 17.38 -1.37
CA ASP A 590 11.03 17.84 -0.10
C ASP A 590 10.07 17.55 1.05
N VAL A 591 10.59 17.18 2.22
CA VAL A 591 9.79 16.87 3.42
C VAL A 591 9.86 18.05 4.38
N VAL A 592 8.69 18.58 4.76
CA VAL A 592 8.55 19.65 5.73
C VAL A 592 7.78 19.14 6.95
N THR A 593 8.43 19.17 8.11
CA THR A 593 7.80 18.75 9.38
C THR A 593 6.99 19.90 9.96
N ILE A 594 5.68 19.71 10.08
CA ILE A 594 4.73 20.69 10.60
C ILE A 594 4.62 20.54 12.13
N PRO A 595 4.72 21.65 12.89
CA PRO A 595 4.57 21.59 14.33
C PRO A 595 3.12 21.16 14.72
N THR A 596 2.99 20.50 15.85
CA THR A 596 1.66 20.15 16.39
C THR A 596 0.93 21.39 16.92
N ASN A 597 -0.40 21.44 16.75
CA ASN A 597 -1.24 22.56 17.23
C ASN A 597 -1.15 22.76 18.75
N LYS A 598 -0.97 21.66 19.49
CA LYS A 598 -0.76 21.68 20.94
C LYS A 598 0.51 20.92 21.30
N PRO A 599 1.17 21.23 22.43
CA PRO A 599 2.33 20.48 22.90
C PRO A 599 2.02 18.98 23.01
N VAL A 600 2.96 18.14 22.58
CA VAL A 600 2.82 16.68 22.63
C VAL A 600 2.79 16.21 24.05
N ALA A 601 1.63 15.74 24.52
CA ALA A 601 1.45 15.16 25.86
C ALA A 601 1.72 13.64 25.90
N ARG A 602 2.08 13.02 24.75
CA ARG A 602 2.39 11.59 24.64
C ARG A 602 3.73 11.28 25.31
N ILE A 603 3.74 10.25 26.14
CA ILE A 603 4.95 9.74 26.77
C ILE A 603 5.29 8.40 26.12
N ASP A 604 6.42 8.35 25.43
CA ASP A 604 6.96 7.10 24.87
C ASP A 604 7.84 6.42 25.94
N MET A 605 7.40 5.26 26.42
CA MET A 605 8.13 4.50 27.43
C MET A 605 9.19 3.61 26.76
N ASN A 606 10.25 3.31 27.50
CA ASN A 606 11.32 2.43 27.05
C ASN A 606 10.81 1.01 26.77
N ASP A 607 11.44 0.33 25.82
CA ASP A 607 11.16 -1.06 25.49
C ASP A 607 11.44 -1.97 26.70
N ARG A 608 10.51 -2.86 27.01
CA ARG A 608 10.70 -3.91 28.03
C ARG A 608 11.12 -5.21 27.35
N VAL A 609 12.25 -5.75 27.74
CA VAL A 609 12.82 -6.98 27.16
C VAL A 609 12.58 -8.16 28.10
N TYR A 610 12.11 -9.29 27.58
CA TYR A 610 11.81 -10.49 28.35
C TYR A 610 12.61 -11.69 27.85
N LYS A 611 13.06 -12.56 28.76
CA LYS A 611 13.81 -13.76 28.43
C LYS A 611 13.00 -14.80 27.65
N THR A 612 11.69 -14.87 27.88
CA THR A 612 10.82 -15.84 27.24
C THR A 612 9.56 -15.19 26.66
N LYS A 613 9.01 -15.79 25.57
CA LYS A 613 7.74 -15.35 24.99
C LYS A 613 6.59 -15.41 26.01
N ARG A 614 6.56 -16.46 26.86
CA ARG A 614 5.54 -16.63 27.88
C ARG A 614 5.55 -15.50 28.92
N ALA A 615 6.73 -15.12 29.41
CA ALA A 615 6.89 -13.99 30.33
C ALA A 615 6.41 -12.67 29.71
N LYS A 616 6.74 -12.45 28.42
CA LYS A 616 6.28 -11.30 27.66
C LYS A 616 4.74 -11.24 27.57
N TYR A 617 4.09 -12.33 27.18
CA TYR A 617 2.63 -12.34 27.02
C TYR A 617 1.91 -12.16 28.35
N ASN A 618 2.41 -12.77 29.43
CA ASN A 618 1.85 -12.56 30.78
C ASN A 618 1.96 -11.09 31.20
N ALA A 619 3.11 -10.47 31.02
CA ALA A 619 3.30 -9.04 31.35
C ALA A 619 2.40 -8.11 30.51
N VAL A 620 2.16 -8.43 29.23
CA VAL A 620 1.22 -7.69 28.39
C VAL A 620 -0.20 -7.79 28.92
N ILE A 621 -0.63 -9.01 29.28
CA ILE A 621 -1.99 -9.21 29.83
C ILE A 621 -2.16 -8.50 31.17
N GLU A 622 -1.15 -8.52 32.04
CA GLU A 622 -1.18 -7.80 33.33
C GLU A 622 -1.28 -6.28 33.13
N GLU A 623 -0.56 -5.73 32.15
CA GLU A 623 -0.64 -4.30 31.85
C GLU A 623 -2.01 -3.93 31.24
N ILE A 624 -2.59 -4.79 30.38
CA ILE A 624 -3.97 -4.61 29.86
C ILE A 624 -4.97 -4.59 31.01
N VAL A 625 -4.91 -5.55 31.94
CA VAL A 625 -5.80 -5.62 33.11
C VAL A 625 -5.73 -4.32 33.89
N LYS A 626 -4.53 -3.88 34.25
CA LYS A 626 -4.29 -2.65 35.00
C LYS A 626 -4.86 -1.40 34.33
N MET A 627 -4.77 -1.32 33.00
CA MET A 627 -5.33 -0.20 32.24
C MET A 627 -6.85 -0.24 32.17
N VAL A 628 -7.42 -1.43 31.96
CA VAL A 628 -8.88 -1.61 31.95
C VAL A 628 -9.50 -1.25 33.31
N GLU A 629 -8.87 -1.71 34.40
CA GLU A 629 -9.28 -1.34 35.77
C GLU A 629 -9.21 0.17 36.03
N ALA A 630 -8.22 0.84 35.42
CA ALA A 630 -8.11 2.30 35.45
C ALA A 630 -9.10 3.02 34.51
N GLY A 631 -9.99 2.28 33.82
CA GLY A 631 -10.97 2.83 32.86
C GLY A 631 -10.34 3.35 31.56
N ARG A 632 -9.11 2.95 31.23
CA ARG A 632 -8.40 3.41 30.03
C ARG A 632 -8.67 2.50 28.85
N PRO A 633 -8.94 3.03 27.65
CA PRO A 633 -8.95 2.23 26.44
C PRO A 633 -7.53 1.74 26.09
N VAL A 634 -7.42 0.51 25.61
CA VAL A 634 -6.14 -0.13 25.29
C VAL A 634 -6.11 -0.59 23.84
N LEU A 635 -5.07 -0.21 23.11
CA LEU A 635 -4.80 -0.70 21.77
C LEU A 635 -3.53 -1.57 21.78
N VAL A 636 -3.67 -2.83 21.37
CA VAL A 636 -2.59 -3.81 21.36
C VAL A 636 -2.20 -4.13 19.91
N GLY A 637 -0.98 -3.75 19.51
CA GLY A 637 -0.43 -4.11 18.21
C GLY A 637 0.32 -5.43 18.26
N THR A 638 -0.02 -6.37 17.37
CA THR A 638 0.64 -7.67 17.24
C THR A 638 1.31 -7.82 15.87
N THR A 639 2.33 -8.66 15.76
CA THR A 639 3.09 -8.86 14.50
C THR A 639 2.50 -9.95 13.61
N SER A 640 1.54 -10.75 14.09
CA SER A 640 0.87 -11.78 13.30
C SER A 640 -0.53 -12.06 13.82
N VAL A 641 -1.37 -12.67 12.97
CA VAL A 641 -2.72 -13.12 13.30
C VAL A 641 -2.69 -14.14 14.44
N GLU A 642 -1.74 -15.07 14.43
CA GLU A 642 -1.58 -16.10 15.47
C GLU A 642 -1.37 -15.50 16.86
N ILE A 643 -0.55 -14.43 16.96
CA ILE A 643 -0.30 -13.74 18.23
C ILE A 643 -1.57 -13.01 18.67
N SER A 644 -2.32 -12.42 17.74
CA SER A 644 -3.59 -11.74 18.07
C SER A 644 -4.62 -12.74 18.62
N GLU A 645 -4.72 -13.92 18.03
CA GLU A 645 -5.61 -14.99 18.50
C GLU A 645 -5.16 -15.59 19.84
N LEU A 646 -3.84 -15.74 20.04
CA LEU A 646 -3.29 -16.20 21.32
C LEU A 646 -3.63 -15.24 22.46
N LEU A 647 -3.39 -13.94 22.25
CA LEU A 647 -3.74 -12.91 23.25
C LEU A 647 -5.24 -12.82 23.49
N SER A 648 -6.04 -12.96 22.44
CA SER A 648 -7.51 -13.01 22.55
C SER A 648 -7.95 -14.17 23.46
N ARG A 649 -7.43 -15.37 23.26
CA ARG A 649 -7.73 -16.54 24.14
C ARG A 649 -7.30 -16.27 25.58
N MET A 650 -6.13 -15.66 25.81
CA MET A 650 -5.65 -15.32 27.15
C MET A 650 -6.51 -14.26 27.84
N LEU A 651 -7.04 -13.26 27.12
CA LEU A 651 -7.96 -12.26 27.64
C LEU A 651 -9.34 -12.86 27.94
N THR A 652 -9.82 -13.77 27.07
CA THR A 652 -11.10 -14.50 27.29
C THR A 652 -11.02 -15.34 28.57
N LEU A 653 -9.90 -16.04 28.82
CA LEU A 653 -9.69 -16.78 30.07
C LEU A 653 -9.73 -15.90 31.31
N ARG A 654 -9.36 -14.62 31.20
CA ARG A 654 -9.43 -13.62 32.28
C ARG A 654 -10.75 -12.83 32.28
N LYS A 655 -11.72 -13.20 31.45
CA LYS A 655 -13.04 -12.55 31.31
C LYS A 655 -12.97 -11.06 30.95
N ILE A 656 -11.94 -10.64 30.21
CA ILE A 656 -11.79 -9.27 29.71
C ILE A 656 -12.47 -9.15 28.37
N LYS A 657 -13.44 -8.23 28.26
CA LYS A 657 -14.09 -7.88 26.99
C LYS A 657 -13.07 -7.24 26.05
N HIS A 658 -12.95 -7.74 24.83
CA HIS A 658 -12.01 -7.19 23.85
C HIS A 658 -12.51 -7.43 22.43
N ASN A 659 -12.02 -6.62 21.51
CA ASN A 659 -12.23 -6.74 20.07
C ASN A 659 -10.92 -7.17 19.41
N VAL A 660 -11.02 -8.01 18.38
CA VAL A 660 -9.86 -8.43 17.57
C VAL A 660 -10.05 -7.96 16.14
N LEU A 661 -9.05 -7.24 15.64
CA LEU A 661 -8.98 -6.73 14.28
C LEU A 661 -7.87 -7.48 13.53
N ASN A 662 -8.26 -8.44 12.72
CA ASN A 662 -7.35 -9.22 11.89
C ASN A 662 -7.95 -9.46 10.49
N ALA A 663 -7.18 -10.08 9.60
CA ALA A 663 -7.57 -10.33 8.21
C ALA A 663 -8.89 -11.10 8.01
N LYS A 664 -9.34 -11.84 9.05
CA LYS A 664 -10.55 -12.68 8.97
C LYS A 664 -11.87 -11.91 9.23
N LEU A 665 -11.82 -10.67 9.74
CA LEU A 665 -13.00 -9.93 10.23
C LEU A 665 -13.21 -8.59 9.50
N HIS A 666 -13.10 -8.56 8.18
CA HIS A 666 -13.20 -7.34 7.37
C HIS A 666 -14.53 -6.58 7.51
N GLN A 667 -15.64 -7.30 7.54
CA GLN A 667 -16.99 -6.71 7.50
C GLN A 667 -17.34 -5.89 8.74
N ARG A 668 -16.68 -6.13 9.89
CA ARG A 668 -16.93 -5.42 11.16
C ARG A 668 -15.83 -4.43 11.53
N GLU A 669 -14.92 -4.15 10.63
CA GLU A 669 -13.76 -3.29 10.92
C GLU A 669 -14.17 -1.89 11.35
N ALA A 670 -15.08 -1.25 10.62
CA ALA A 670 -15.56 0.10 10.93
C ALA A 670 -16.23 0.18 12.32
N GLU A 671 -17.05 -0.82 12.67
CA GLU A 671 -17.70 -0.90 13.98
C GLU A 671 -16.69 -1.07 15.13
N ILE A 672 -15.70 -1.96 14.96
CA ILE A 672 -14.64 -2.20 15.95
C ILE A 672 -13.80 -0.93 16.15
N VAL A 673 -13.50 -0.23 15.07
CA VAL A 673 -12.74 1.02 15.10
C VAL A 673 -13.53 2.11 15.84
N ALA A 674 -14.82 2.24 15.58
CA ALA A 674 -15.68 3.20 16.26
C ALA A 674 -15.74 2.98 17.79
N GLN A 675 -15.68 1.74 18.24
CA GLN A 675 -15.71 1.37 19.65
C GLN A 675 -14.36 1.50 20.38
N ALA A 676 -13.24 1.50 19.68
CA ALA A 676 -11.91 1.34 20.27
C ALA A 676 -11.50 2.45 21.25
N GLY A 677 -12.06 3.66 21.09
CA GLY A 677 -11.80 4.80 21.97
C GLY A 677 -12.65 4.85 23.24
N GLN A 678 -13.60 3.92 23.40
CA GLN A 678 -14.51 3.94 24.57
C GLN A 678 -13.79 3.49 25.84
N THR A 679 -14.27 3.99 26.98
CA THR A 679 -13.69 3.72 28.30
C THR A 679 -13.60 2.21 28.58
N GLY A 680 -12.40 1.71 28.92
CA GLY A 680 -12.16 0.32 29.28
C GLY A 680 -12.20 -0.66 28.11
N THR A 681 -12.31 -0.19 26.86
CA THR A 681 -12.29 -1.07 25.68
C THR A 681 -10.87 -1.53 25.35
N VAL A 682 -10.72 -2.83 25.08
CA VAL A 682 -9.46 -3.41 24.59
C VAL A 682 -9.63 -3.80 23.13
N THR A 683 -8.70 -3.35 22.29
CA THR A 683 -8.67 -3.72 20.87
C THR A 683 -7.30 -4.30 20.52
N ILE A 684 -7.28 -5.51 19.96
CA ILE A 684 -6.07 -6.18 19.46
C ILE A 684 -6.06 -6.05 17.94
N ALA A 685 -4.99 -5.47 17.38
CA ALA A 685 -4.80 -5.35 15.94
C ALA A 685 -3.46 -5.93 15.49
N THR A 686 -3.39 -6.51 14.30
CA THR A 686 -2.11 -6.95 13.73
C THR A 686 -1.26 -5.74 13.32
N SER A 687 0.09 -5.85 13.39
CA SER A 687 0.98 -4.67 13.25
C SER A 687 0.87 -3.97 11.89
N ARG A 688 0.58 -4.72 10.83
CA ARG A 688 0.39 -4.20 9.48
C ARG A 688 -0.91 -3.38 9.33
N ARG A 689 -1.94 -3.68 10.13
CA ARG A 689 -3.17 -2.89 10.27
C ARG A 689 -3.13 -1.89 11.42
N PHE A 690 -2.12 -1.99 12.27
CA PHE A 690 -2.00 -1.14 13.45
C PHE A 690 -1.71 0.32 13.11
N GLY A 691 -0.92 0.57 12.06
CA GLY A 691 -0.70 1.91 11.50
C GLY A 691 -2.00 2.51 10.95
N ASP A 692 -2.66 1.79 10.07
CA ASP A 692 -3.97 2.13 9.50
C ASP A 692 -5.03 2.37 10.57
N TYR A 693 -5.07 1.48 11.56
CA TYR A 693 -6.01 1.57 12.66
C TYR A 693 -5.78 2.82 13.53
N ARG A 694 -4.52 3.13 13.86
CA ARG A 694 -4.17 4.32 14.63
C ARG A 694 -4.58 5.59 13.88
N ASN A 695 -4.42 5.59 12.57
CA ASN A 695 -4.81 6.68 11.69
C ASN A 695 -6.36 6.76 11.55
N ARG A 696 -7.04 5.62 11.43
CA ARG A 696 -8.51 5.54 11.34
C ARG A 696 -9.20 5.93 12.64
N ALA A 697 -8.74 5.43 13.80
CA ALA A 697 -9.31 5.75 15.08
C ALA A 697 -9.26 7.25 15.43
N SER A 698 -8.24 7.96 14.93
CA SER A 698 -8.13 9.42 15.05
C SER A 698 -9.03 10.20 14.10
N ARG A 699 -9.60 9.54 13.08
CA ARG A 699 -10.40 10.17 12.00
C ARG A 699 -11.90 9.91 12.10
N ILE A 700 -12.37 9.09 13.05
CA ILE A 700 -13.82 8.83 13.22
C ILE A 700 -14.46 9.94 14.02
N PRO A 701 -15.63 10.50 13.60
CA PRO A 701 -16.30 11.58 14.32
C PRO A 701 -16.72 11.23 15.74
N SER A 702 -17.09 9.99 16.02
CA SER A 702 -17.36 9.47 17.38
C SER A 702 -16.07 9.29 18.21
N CYS A 703 -14.92 9.19 17.53
CA CYS A 703 -13.58 9.33 18.06
C CYS A 703 -13.05 10.69 17.62
N ARG A 704 -13.67 11.79 18.04
CA ARG A 704 -13.17 13.15 17.73
C ARG A 704 -11.67 13.22 17.95
N PRO A 705 -10.90 14.04 17.21
CA PRO A 705 -9.50 14.34 17.54
C PRO A 705 -9.32 14.73 19.01
N SER A 706 -10.39 15.24 19.63
CA SER A 706 -10.52 15.39 21.06
C SER A 706 -10.46 14.05 21.83
N VAL A 707 -10.69 12.91 21.25
CA VAL A 707 -10.57 11.60 21.93
C VAL A 707 -9.15 11.08 21.93
N ALA A 708 -8.35 11.40 20.93
CA ALA A 708 -6.91 11.29 21.07
C ALA A 708 -6.33 12.36 22.03
N TRP A 709 -7.02 13.51 22.24
CA TRP A 709 -6.45 14.68 22.89
C TRP A 709 -7.30 15.41 23.89
N SER A 710 -8.60 15.31 23.93
CA SER A 710 -9.43 15.79 25.05
C SER A 710 -10.89 15.48 24.86
N CYS A 711 -11.50 14.68 25.73
CA CYS A 711 -12.92 14.77 26.00
C CYS A 711 -13.15 15.94 26.94
N ARG A 712 -13.49 17.11 26.43
CA ARG A 712 -13.87 18.29 27.21
C ARG A 712 -15.37 18.37 27.52
N SER A 713 -16.07 17.27 27.63
CA SER A 713 -17.45 17.34 28.16
C SER A 713 -17.62 16.81 29.58
N SER A 714 -16.55 16.29 30.21
CA SER A 714 -16.62 15.75 31.58
C SER A 714 -15.41 16.02 32.48
N GLY A 715 -14.54 16.96 32.13
CA GLY A 715 -13.50 17.45 33.03
C GLY A 715 -12.40 16.46 33.45
N ARG A 716 -12.35 15.24 32.88
CA ARG A 716 -11.32 14.24 33.20
C ARG A 716 -10.56 13.84 31.92
N PRO A 717 -9.20 13.91 31.91
CA PRO A 717 -8.41 13.47 30.77
C PRO A 717 -8.52 11.96 30.59
N ARG A 718 -8.85 11.53 29.37
CA ARG A 718 -8.85 10.11 28.98
C ARG A 718 -7.52 9.76 28.33
N PHE A 719 -6.83 8.73 28.83
CA PHE A 719 -5.52 8.30 28.37
C PHE A 719 -5.64 7.02 27.54
N PHE A 720 -4.92 6.99 26.41
CA PHE A 720 -4.75 5.80 25.58
C PHE A 720 -3.46 5.06 25.99
N GLY A 721 -3.55 3.75 26.23
CA GLY A 721 -2.38 2.88 26.33
C GLY A 721 -2.17 2.12 25.01
N VAL A 722 -1.02 2.28 24.39
CA VAL A 722 -0.63 1.57 23.17
C VAL A 722 0.49 0.60 23.48
N LEU A 723 0.23 -0.69 23.27
CA LEU A 723 1.23 -1.76 23.42
C LEU A 723 1.59 -2.32 22.04
N ARG A 724 2.85 -2.19 21.63
CA ARG A 724 3.34 -2.68 20.34
C ARG A 724 4.32 -3.82 20.54
N PHE A 725 4.12 -4.91 19.81
CA PHE A 725 5.04 -6.03 19.76
C PHE A 725 6.11 -5.81 18.69
N VAL A 726 7.37 -5.73 19.07
CA VAL A 726 8.49 -5.60 18.13
C VAL A 726 9.37 -6.85 18.26
N ARG A 727 9.76 -7.42 17.13
CA ARG A 727 10.72 -8.52 17.06
C ARG A 727 12.08 -7.91 16.69
N ARG A 728 13.02 -7.87 17.63
CA ARG A 728 14.43 -7.55 17.36
C ARG A 728 15.31 -8.70 17.82
N TYR A 729 16.10 -9.24 16.92
CA TYR A 729 17.25 -10.15 17.15
C TYR A 729 17.15 -11.07 18.39
N GLY A 730 16.27 -12.08 18.32
CA GLY A 730 16.23 -13.14 19.34
C GLY A 730 15.54 -12.80 20.66
N TYR A 731 15.26 -11.55 20.96
CA TYR A 731 14.60 -11.10 22.19
C TYR A 731 13.19 -10.57 21.90
N ALA A 732 12.25 -10.88 22.79
CA ALA A 732 10.89 -10.37 22.70
C ALA A 732 10.81 -9.02 23.43
N SER A 733 10.45 -7.93 22.73
CA SER A 733 10.27 -6.59 23.30
C SER A 733 8.83 -6.09 23.19
N VAL A 734 8.44 -5.21 24.10
CA VAL A 734 7.14 -4.53 24.11
C VAL A 734 7.39 -3.03 24.16
N ARG A 735 6.84 -2.27 23.21
CA ARG A 735 6.82 -0.80 23.28
C ARG A 735 5.51 -0.34 23.89
N TYR A 736 5.61 0.56 24.82
CA TYR A 736 4.49 1.16 25.51
C TYR A 736 4.43 2.65 25.29
N ARG A 737 3.24 3.17 24.97
CA ARG A 737 2.97 4.60 24.84
C ARG A 737 1.76 4.98 25.66
N SER A 738 1.92 5.88 26.61
CA SER A 738 0.81 6.44 27.40
C SER A 738 0.86 7.96 27.38
N GLY A 739 -0.29 8.62 27.38
CA GLY A 739 -0.39 10.06 27.54
C GLY A 739 -0.87 10.43 28.95
N SER A 740 -0.19 11.36 29.63
CA SER A 740 -0.65 11.96 30.88
C SER A 740 -0.38 13.46 30.89
N GLU A 741 -1.33 14.23 31.43
CA GLU A 741 -1.23 15.70 31.52
C GLU A 741 -0.41 16.23 32.70
N ASN A 742 0.06 15.39 33.63
CA ASN A 742 0.73 15.85 34.84
C ASN A 742 1.88 14.91 35.26
N ALA A 743 2.97 14.91 34.52
CA ALA A 743 4.23 14.45 35.09
C ALA A 743 5.29 15.52 34.86
N ARG A 744 5.55 16.34 35.88
CA ARG A 744 6.79 17.09 35.97
C ARG A 744 7.94 16.08 36.00
N PRO A 745 9.04 16.28 35.28
CA PRO A 745 10.19 15.41 35.43
C PRO A 745 10.70 15.52 36.87
N PRO A 746 11.13 14.41 37.49
CA PRO A 746 11.89 14.48 38.74
C PRO A 746 13.19 15.21 38.44
N GLY A 747 13.46 16.28 39.20
CA GLY A 747 14.66 17.06 39.08
C GLY A 747 15.90 16.25 39.46
N SER A 748 16.90 16.42 38.74
CA SER A 748 18.37 16.50 38.94
C SER A 748 19.11 15.98 37.71
#